data_1c49e69956596e86ef51389c91f94aa7
#
_entry.id   1c49e69956596e86ef51389c91f94aa7
#
_cell.length_a   1.000
_cell.length_b   1.000
_cell.length_c   1.000
_cell.angle_alpha   90.00
_cell.angle_beta   90.00
_cell.angle_gamma   90.00
#
_symmetry.space_group_name_H-M   'P 1'
#
loop_
_entity.id
_entity.type
_entity.pdbx_description
1 polymer ?
#
loop_
_entity_poly.entity_id
_entity_poly.type
_entity_poly.pdbx_seq_one_letter_code
_entity_poly.pdbx_strand_id
1 'polypeptide(L)'
;MLKNVNFLSAKLSVHKYHSILCVTITLIMNWAVAVSQVPFQINIEKQAIKEKSKFNNASRSNSDDNNIDVTYYMCRWNVNPEIRFISGSVGIYYKYSEQYSGTVQFDCSDALIVDSILHAGNLISFSHVDNQISMSIEGNNTGAVDSCNIYYHGVPESSGFGSFVTDTTSIGNPCMWTLSQPFGAKDWWPCKQSLSDKADSIDIIVRVPIGNYVASNGLLISEDTVDTELVAHWRHRYPIATYLIAIAVSNYERYSEMLPLTTGNLLVQNYAYPEDRGDWEWLSFNTNQAIQYYDSLLIPYPFMREKYGHAQFGWGGGMEHQTMSFMADIGSWLMSHELSHQWFGNYITCGSWRDIWLNESFATYFTGLFYERFSDGFFPIWKDLQREYIMSEPGGKVLVDDTTTVDSIFNPRLTYSKGAAVLQMLRKTIGDEVFFEGLRSYLKDTSLASCFAYTSDFIYHMEFVSNRDLTQFFTQWLETEGYPILNIEWAQLKNNLNLRITQTHSVSGIELFSFVYPISLFNNGMETIKWLEINSSDQYIELELPFSIDSIKTDRNVDFLVKTIITQINVIGKNSLLIYPNPGNSNFTLKSLRKLESKGVKMFNCIGQEVQFNSILSQDGFTLAIETELLSNGIYIFQVNTMDEVYDTIRFIAN
;
A
#
# COMPACT_ATOMS: atom_id res chain seq x y z
N MET A 1 -61.91 27.01 12.09
CA MET A 1 -60.52 27.33 11.68
C MET A 1 -59.45 26.63 12.53
N LEU A 2 -59.74 25.51 13.20
CA LEU A 2 -58.81 24.83 14.15
C LEU A 2 -58.58 23.32 13.85
N LYS A 3 -58.92 22.86 12.63
CA LYS A 3 -58.69 21.46 12.23
C LYS A 3 -57.59 21.26 11.17
N ASN A 4 -57.03 22.33 10.57
CA ASN A 4 -56.03 22.22 9.49
C ASN A 4 -54.58 22.42 9.92
N VAL A 5 -54.31 22.78 11.19
CA VAL A 5 -52.92 23.00 11.66
C VAL A 5 -52.25 21.70 12.10
N ASN A 6 -53.03 20.69 12.56
CA ASN A 6 -52.46 19.43 13.03
C ASN A 6 -52.06 18.43 11.92
N PHE A 7 -52.53 18.62 10.68
CA PHE A 7 -52.20 17.72 9.56
C PHE A 7 -50.83 18.07 8.88
N LEU A 8 -50.43 19.35 8.94
CA LEU A 8 -49.14 19.77 8.37
C LEU A 8 -47.96 19.44 9.31
N SER A 9 -48.13 19.49 10.62
CA SER A 9 -47.08 19.15 11.57
C SER A 9 -46.79 17.64 11.59
N ALA A 10 -47.82 16.79 11.41
CA ALA A 10 -47.66 15.33 11.31
C ALA A 10 -46.98 14.90 10.03
N LYS A 11 -47.25 15.56 8.86
CA LYS A 11 -46.57 15.28 7.60
C LYS A 11 -45.10 15.71 7.62
N LEU A 12 -44.74 16.83 8.25
CA LEU A 12 -43.36 17.28 8.40
C LEU A 12 -42.55 16.39 9.35
N SER A 13 -43.16 15.86 10.40
CA SER A 13 -42.49 14.92 11.32
C SER A 13 -42.24 13.55 10.67
N VAL A 14 -43.17 13.03 9.91
CA VAL A 14 -43.02 11.75 9.19
C VAL A 14 -41.96 11.82 8.11
N HIS A 15 -41.87 12.93 7.37
CA HIS A 15 -40.77 13.12 6.38
C HIS A 15 -39.38 13.23 7.03
N LYS A 16 -39.29 13.87 8.20
CA LYS A 16 -38.04 13.97 8.95
C LYS A 16 -37.58 12.62 9.49
N TYR A 17 -38.47 11.79 9.98
CA TYR A 17 -38.17 10.43 10.43
C TYR A 17 -37.85 9.49 9.26
N HIS A 18 -38.49 9.61 8.12
CA HIS A 18 -38.14 8.85 6.92
C HIS A 18 -36.75 9.22 6.38
N SER A 19 -36.42 10.50 6.35
CA SER A 19 -35.08 10.94 5.90
C SER A 19 -33.98 10.47 6.86
N ILE A 20 -34.21 10.54 8.17
CA ILE A 20 -33.25 10.05 9.18
C ILE A 20 -33.15 8.51 9.10
N LEU A 21 -34.26 7.80 8.92
CA LEU A 21 -34.28 6.34 8.81
C LEU A 21 -33.56 5.88 7.52
N CYS A 22 -33.77 6.55 6.38
CA CYS A 22 -33.06 6.26 5.13
C CYS A 22 -31.55 6.52 5.26
N VAL A 23 -31.13 7.63 5.85
CA VAL A 23 -29.72 7.94 6.10
C VAL A 23 -29.10 6.91 7.04
N THR A 24 -29.81 6.53 8.09
CA THR A 24 -29.30 5.53 9.06
C THR A 24 -29.20 4.13 8.43
N ILE A 25 -30.18 3.73 7.60
CA ILE A 25 -30.13 2.45 6.88
C ILE A 25 -29.00 2.45 5.84
N THR A 26 -28.80 3.55 5.13
CA THR A 26 -27.70 3.69 4.16
C THR A 26 -26.34 3.64 4.86
N LEU A 27 -26.19 4.27 6.02
CA LEU A 27 -24.97 4.20 6.84
C LEU A 27 -24.71 2.79 7.37
N ILE A 28 -25.74 2.09 7.85
CA ILE A 28 -25.63 0.71 8.34
C ILE A 28 -25.32 -0.26 7.17
N MET A 29 -25.91 -0.06 6.00
CA MET A 29 -25.61 -0.87 4.81
C MET A 29 -24.19 -0.62 4.32
N ASN A 30 -23.74 0.62 4.24
CA ASN A 30 -22.35 0.95 3.90
C ASN A 30 -21.38 0.37 4.92
N TRP A 31 -21.68 0.41 6.20
CA TRP A 31 -20.85 -0.18 7.25
C TRP A 31 -20.83 -1.71 7.17
N ALA A 32 -21.96 -2.36 6.94
CA ALA A 32 -22.04 -3.82 6.77
C ALA A 32 -21.31 -4.30 5.52
N VAL A 33 -21.40 -3.55 4.41
CA VAL A 33 -20.65 -3.82 3.16
C VAL A 33 -19.17 -3.60 3.38
N ALA A 34 -18.74 -2.52 4.01
CA ALA A 34 -17.34 -2.26 4.31
C ALA A 34 -16.73 -3.35 5.22
N VAL A 35 -17.41 -3.73 6.29
CA VAL A 35 -16.95 -4.80 7.21
C VAL A 35 -16.91 -6.18 6.52
N SER A 36 -17.79 -6.45 5.57
CA SER A 36 -17.78 -7.71 4.80
C SER A 36 -16.71 -7.76 3.72
N GLN A 37 -16.28 -6.62 3.20
CA GLN A 37 -15.31 -6.53 2.10
C GLN A 37 -13.85 -6.76 2.52
N VAL A 38 -13.44 -6.40 3.75
CA VAL A 38 -12.04 -6.50 4.15
C VAL A 38 -11.50 -7.94 4.29
N PRO A 39 -12.22 -8.91 4.90
CA PRO A 39 -11.82 -10.31 4.81
C PRO A 39 -11.84 -10.86 3.38
N PHE A 40 -12.73 -10.31 2.54
CA PHE A 40 -12.84 -10.62 1.12
C PHE A 40 -11.64 -10.02 0.34
N GLN A 41 -11.19 -8.81 0.69
CA GLN A 41 -9.99 -8.15 0.16
C GLN A 41 -8.73 -8.99 0.35
N ILE A 42 -8.42 -9.36 1.59
CA ILE A 42 -7.27 -10.23 1.91
C ILE A 42 -7.38 -11.58 1.17
N ASN A 43 -8.59 -12.07 0.96
CA ASN A 43 -8.82 -13.29 0.20
C ASN A 43 -8.71 -13.09 -1.31
N ILE A 44 -9.14 -11.96 -1.88
CA ILE A 44 -8.97 -11.63 -3.30
C ILE A 44 -7.49 -11.42 -3.61
N GLU A 45 -6.76 -10.65 -2.82
CA GLU A 45 -5.31 -10.50 -2.97
C GLU A 45 -4.61 -11.87 -2.89
N LYS A 46 -4.95 -12.71 -1.90
CA LYS A 46 -4.45 -14.09 -1.80
C LYS A 46 -4.88 -14.97 -2.97
N GLN A 47 -6.08 -14.80 -3.50
CA GLN A 47 -6.61 -15.60 -4.60
C GLN A 47 -6.05 -15.12 -5.93
N ALA A 48 -5.92 -13.83 -6.17
CA ALA A 48 -5.24 -13.24 -7.29
C ALA A 48 -3.77 -13.70 -7.35
N ILE A 49 -3.07 -13.73 -6.20
CA ILE A 49 -1.70 -14.25 -6.10
C ILE A 49 -1.63 -15.75 -6.32
N LYS A 50 -2.60 -16.52 -5.82
CA LYS A 50 -2.64 -17.96 -6.04
C LYS A 50 -2.94 -18.33 -7.50
N GLU A 51 -3.65 -17.47 -8.22
CA GLU A 51 -3.80 -17.58 -9.68
C GLU A 51 -2.55 -17.07 -10.40
N LYS A 52 -1.89 -16.02 -9.90
CA LYS A 52 -0.58 -15.53 -10.36
C LYS A 52 0.50 -16.61 -10.35
N SER A 53 0.54 -17.46 -9.34
CA SER A 53 1.54 -18.55 -9.23
C SER A 53 1.42 -19.64 -10.32
N LYS A 54 0.34 -19.65 -11.11
CA LYS A 54 0.18 -20.54 -12.25
C LYS A 54 0.92 -20.06 -13.52
N PHE A 55 1.35 -18.81 -13.54
CA PHE A 55 1.99 -18.15 -14.69
C PHE A 55 3.48 -17.85 -14.45
N ASN A 56 4.19 -18.71 -13.74
CA ASN A 56 5.61 -18.56 -13.50
C ASN A 56 6.41 -18.70 -14.80
N ASN A 57 7.00 -17.60 -15.22
CA ASN A 57 8.27 -17.42 -15.97
C ASN A 57 8.25 -16.13 -16.81
N ALA A 58 8.05 -14.97 -16.19
CA ALA A 58 8.39 -13.72 -16.86
C ALA A 58 9.91 -13.60 -16.95
N SER A 59 10.47 -13.89 -18.11
CA SER A 59 11.87 -13.64 -18.36
C SER A 59 12.10 -12.13 -18.39
N ARG A 60 13.03 -11.68 -17.56
CA ARG A 60 13.50 -10.29 -17.49
C ARG A 60 13.92 -9.81 -18.89
N SER A 61 13.29 -8.77 -19.43
CA SER A 61 13.92 -7.99 -20.48
C SER A 61 14.93 -7.04 -19.83
N ASN A 62 16.17 -7.07 -20.28
CA ASN A 62 17.22 -6.19 -19.80
C ASN A 62 17.34 -4.93 -20.68
N SER A 63 16.23 -4.42 -21.22
CA SER A 63 16.28 -3.25 -22.10
C SER A 63 16.38 -1.91 -21.35
N ASP A 64 17.24 -1.83 -20.33
CA ASP A 64 17.81 -0.56 -19.87
C ASP A 64 18.80 0.04 -20.92
N ASP A 65 18.57 -0.28 -22.20
CA ASP A 65 19.31 0.29 -23.30
C ASP A 65 18.82 1.71 -23.61
N ASN A 66 19.49 2.69 -23.04
CA ASN A 66 19.23 4.10 -23.24
C ASN A 66 19.63 4.61 -24.66
N ASN A 67 19.71 3.75 -25.66
CA ASN A 67 20.08 4.09 -27.03
C ASN A 67 19.07 5.00 -27.74
N ILE A 68 17.79 4.87 -27.36
CA ILE A 68 16.67 5.64 -27.93
C ILE A 68 15.68 6.04 -26.85
N ASP A 69 14.96 7.14 -27.08
CA ASP A 69 13.82 7.65 -26.31
C ASP A 69 12.56 7.52 -27.17
N VAL A 70 11.60 6.67 -26.78
CA VAL A 70 10.38 6.46 -27.53
C VAL A 70 9.38 7.57 -27.23
N THR A 71 8.97 8.30 -28.27
CA THR A 71 8.09 9.46 -28.12
C THR A 71 6.65 9.19 -28.52
N TYR A 72 6.40 8.23 -29.43
CA TYR A 72 5.04 7.98 -29.88
C TYR A 72 4.88 6.58 -30.45
N TYR A 73 3.72 5.98 -30.15
CA TYR A 73 3.26 4.74 -30.75
C TYR A 73 2.00 4.98 -31.62
N MET A 74 1.99 4.37 -32.81
CA MET A 74 0.81 4.23 -33.67
C MET A 74 0.47 2.74 -33.78
N CYS A 75 -0.43 2.28 -32.94
CA CYS A 75 -0.84 0.88 -32.89
C CYS A 75 -2.07 0.59 -33.74
N ARG A 76 -2.01 -0.43 -34.56
CA ARG A 76 -3.15 -0.94 -35.34
C ARG A 76 -3.24 -2.44 -35.09
N TRP A 77 -4.29 -2.86 -34.42
CA TRP A 77 -4.49 -4.23 -34.02
C TRP A 77 -5.79 -4.80 -34.52
N ASN A 78 -5.77 -6.04 -35.02
CA ASN A 78 -6.94 -6.82 -35.36
C ASN A 78 -7.04 -7.95 -34.34
N VAL A 79 -8.14 -7.99 -33.60
CA VAL A 79 -8.39 -8.98 -32.55
C VAL A 79 -9.84 -9.47 -32.59
N ASN A 80 -10.04 -10.70 -32.14
CA ASN A 80 -11.36 -11.30 -31.97
C ASN A 80 -11.43 -11.89 -30.55
N PRO A 81 -12.39 -11.50 -29.70
CA PRO A 81 -12.48 -12.02 -28.33
C PRO A 81 -12.71 -13.54 -28.25
N GLU A 82 -13.17 -14.18 -29.35
CA GLU A 82 -13.33 -15.64 -29.42
C GLU A 82 -12.01 -16.37 -29.70
N ILE A 83 -10.96 -15.66 -30.16
CA ILE A 83 -9.74 -16.29 -30.66
C ILE A 83 -8.53 -15.62 -30.06
N ARG A 84 -7.70 -16.40 -29.34
CA ARG A 84 -6.42 -15.91 -28.82
C ARG A 84 -5.42 -15.75 -29.98
N PHE A 85 -5.50 -14.62 -30.64
CA PHE A 85 -4.67 -14.27 -31.78
C PHE A 85 -4.67 -12.75 -31.97
N ILE A 86 -3.53 -12.21 -32.36
CA ILE A 86 -3.38 -10.81 -32.74
C ILE A 86 -2.66 -10.70 -34.08
N SER A 87 -3.07 -9.73 -34.89
CA SER A 87 -2.31 -9.29 -36.04
C SER A 87 -2.37 -7.79 -36.19
N GLY A 88 -1.34 -7.18 -36.76
CA GLY A 88 -1.37 -5.75 -36.94
C GLY A 88 -0.02 -5.13 -37.23
N SER A 89 0.09 -3.86 -36.87
CA SER A 89 1.34 -3.11 -36.98
C SER A 89 1.51 -2.10 -35.85
N VAL A 90 2.75 -1.83 -35.51
CA VAL A 90 3.13 -0.78 -34.59
C VAL A 90 4.11 0.16 -35.27
N GLY A 91 3.72 1.43 -35.45
CA GLY A 91 4.62 2.51 -35.82
C GLY A 91 5.26 3.05 -34.54
N ILE A 92 6.58 2.96 -34.42
CA ILE A 92 7.34 3.41 -33.27
C ILE A 92 8.18 4.62 -33.68
N TYR A 93 7.97 5.75 -33.01
CA TYR A 93 8.71 7.00 -33.21
C TYR A 93 9.62 7.23 -32.01
N TYR A 94 10.87 7.52 -32.28
CA TYR A 94 11.89 7.65 -31.24
C TYR A 94 12.92 8.72 -31.56
N LYS A 95 13.64 9.18 -30.54
CA LYS A 95 14.81 10.05 -30.64
C LYS A 95 16.07 9.25 -30.34
N TYR A 96 17.15 9.53 -31.04
CA TYR A 96 18.44 8.96 -30.72
C TYR A 96 19.05 9.61 -29.47
N SER A 97 19.52 8.78 -28.53
CA SER A 97 20.25 9.25 -27.36
C SER A 97 21.75 9.51 -27.68
N GLU A 98 22.47 10.08 -26.72
CA GLU A 98 23.92 10.23 -26.79
C GLU A 98 24.66 8.88 -26.80
N GLN A 99 24.03 7.83 -26.34
CA GLN A 99 24.58 6.46 -26.23
C GLN A 99 24.29 5.60 -27.46
N TYR A 100 23.67 6.14 -28.49
CA TYR A 100 23.25 5.39 -29.67
C TYR A 100 24.48 4.72 -30.37
N SER A 101 24.39 3.40 -30.55
CA SER A 101 25.48 2.54 -31.04
C SER A 101 25.28 2.00 -32.47
N GLY A 102 24.29 2.48 -33.20
CA GLY A 102 23.96 2.01 -34.56
C GLY A 102 22.96 0.85 -34.62
N THR A 103 22.42 0.45 -33.48
CA THR A 103 21.41 -0.61 -33.39
C THR A 103 20.16 -0.11 -32.63
N VAL A 104 19.00 -0.31 -33.19
CA VAL A 104 17.70 -0.10 -32.52
C VAL A 104 17.14 -1.43 -32.09
N GLN A 105 16.66 -1.50 -30.87
CA GLN A 105 16.10 -2.71 -30.28
C GLN A 105 14.70 -2.47 -29.69
N PHE A 106 13.82 -3.45 -29.86
CA PHE A 106 12.49 -3.49 -29.25
C PHE A 106 12.20 -4.85 -28.68
N ASP A 107 11.47 -4.88 -27.58
CA ASP A 107 11.01 -6.12 -26.97
C ASP A 107 9.81 -6.68 -27.75
N CYS A 108 9.83 -7.97 -28.04
CA CYS A 108 8.77 -8.70 -28.72
C CYS A 108 8.95 -10.19 -28.46
N SER A 109 7.93 -10.87 -27.96
CA SER A 109 8.00 -12.31 -27.71
C SER A 109 8.30 -13.10 -28.97
N ASP A 110 9.16 -14.11 -28.85
CA ASP A 110 9.48 -15.06 -29.95
C ASP A 110 8.24 -15.89 -30.39
N ALA A 111 7.15 -15.90 -29.61
CA ALA A 111 5.88 -16.49 -30.02
C ALA A 111 5.13 -15.68 -31.09
N LEU A 112 5.48 -14.41 -31.26
CA LEU A 112 4.96 -13.55 -32.31
C LEU A 112 5.87 -13.61 -33.53
N ILE A 113 5.26 -13.58 -34.71
CA ILE A 113 5.98 -13.59 -35.99
C ILE A 113 6.06 -12.17 -36.51
N VAL A 114 7.27 -11.63 -36.62
CA VAL A 114 7.50 -10.34 -37.28
C VAL A 114 7.58 -10.57 -38.78
N ASP A 115 6.58 -10.05 -39.51
CA ASP A 115 6.46 -10.23 -40.96
C ASP A 115 7.44 -9.35 -41.73
N SER A 116 7.53 -8.09 -41.32
CA SER A 116 8.40 -7.10 -41.97
C SER A 116 8.56 -5.85 -41.10
N ILE A 117 9.65 -5.15 -41.35
CA ILE A 117 9.90 -3.83 -40.77
C ILE A 117 10.16 -2.82 -41.89
N LEU A 118 9.44 -1.70 -41.82
CA LEU A 118 9.66 -0.55 -42.71
C LEU A 118 10.38 0.56 -41.95
N HIS A 119 11.50 1.00 -42.48
CA HIS A 119 12.20 2.23 -42.03
C HIS A 119 12.29 3.20 -43.21
N ALA A 120 11.87 4.44 -42.99
CA ALA A 120 11.77 5.47 -44.05
C ALA A 120 11.05 4.97 -45.33
N GLY A 121 10.03 4.12 -45.15
CA GLY A 121 9.24 3.52 -46.24
C GLY A 121 9.87 2.33 -46.96
N ASN A 122 11.09 1.92 -46.59
CA ASN A 122 11.79 0.79 -47.18
C ASN A 122 11.82 -0.42 -46.25
N LEU A 123 11.75 -1.62 -46.83
CA LEU A 123 11.98 -2.85 -46.10
C LEU A 123 13.43 -2.93 -45.61
N ILE A 124 13.61 -3.25 -44.34
CA ILE A 124 14.95 -3.42 -43.74
C ILE A 124 15.11 -4.83 -43.18
N SER A 125 16.35 -5.27 -43.08
CA SER A 125 16.71 -6.53 -42.45
C SER A 125 16.67 -6.36 -40.92
N PHE A 126 16.24 -7.39 -40.22
CA PHE A 126 16.19 -7.44 -38.76
C PHE A 126 16.52 -8.86 -38.28
N SER A 127 16.81 -8.99 -37.00
CA SER A 127 16.80 -10.26 -36.28
C SER A 127 15.69 -10.23 -35.24
N HIS A 128 15.03 -11.37 -34.99
CA HIS A 128 14.07 -11.55 -33.92
C HIS A 128 14.44 -12.83 -33.17
N VAL A 129 15.01 -12.69 -31.99
CA VAL A 129 15.55 -13.78 -31.17
C VAL A 129 15.64 -13.34 -29.71
N ASP A 130 15.46 -14.26 -28.79
CA ASP A 130 15.50 -14.01 -27.34
C ASP A 130 14.51 -12.92 -26.89
N ASN A 131 13.31 -12.93 -27.48
CA ASN A 131 12.25 -11.96 -27.26
C ASN A 131 12.65 -10.51 -27.59
N GLN A 132 13.57 -10.32 -28.52
CA GLN A 132 14.04 -9.02 -28.93
C GLN A 132 14.16 -8.90 -30.45
N ILE A 133 13.63 -7.81 -30.98
CA ILE A 133 13.82 -7.37 -32.36
C ILE A 133 15.04 -6.44 -32.39
N SER A 134 16.01 -6.73 -33.24
CA SER A 134 17.18 -5.88 -33.44
C SER A 134 17.35 -5.51 -34.90
N MET A 135 17.64 -4.24 -35.18
CA MET A 135 17.86 -3.72 -36.53
C MET A 135 19.03 -2.75 -36.54
N SER A 136 19.87 -2.83 -37.57
CA SER A 136 20.96 -1.86 -37.78
C SER A 136 20.42 -0.68 -38.57
N ILE A 137 20.48 0.50 -37.98
CA ILE A 137 20.06 1.76 -38.59
C ILE A 137 21.24 2.71 -38.50
N GLU A 138 21.70 3.28 -39.65
CA GLU A 138 22.74 4.30 -39.60
C GLU A 138 22.21 5.50 -38.81
N GLY A 139 22.88 5.78 -37.69
CA GLY A 139 22.42 6.76 -36.73
C GLY A 139 22.49 8.18 -37.23
N ASN A 140 21.54 8.96 -36.81
CA ASN A 140 21.53 10.41 -36.94
C ASN A 140 22.13 11.08 -35.68
N ASN A 141 22.21 12.40 -35.70
CA ASN A 141 22.69 13.16 -34.53
C ASN A 141 21.77 12.93 -33.32
N THR A 142 22.29 12.98 -32.11
CA THR A 142 21.58 12.97 -30.87
C THR A 142 20.34 13.90 -30.88
N GLY A 143 19.20 13.39 -30.44
CA GLY A 143 17.92 14.12 -30.45
C GLY A 143 17.21 14.16 -31.81
N ALA A 144 17.80 13.62 -32.90
CA ALA A 144 17.08 13.49 -34.16
C ALA A 144 15.95 12.44 -34.00
N VAL A 145 14.78 12.76 -34.58
CA VAL A 145 13.60 11.88 -34.57
C VAL A 145 13.67 10.92 -35.74
N ASP A 146 13.38 9.66 -35.48
CA ASP A 146 13.24 8.62 -36.49
C ASP A 146 12.05 7.73 -36.19
N SER A 147 11.71 6.79 -37.10
CA SER A 147 10.60 5.89 -36.90
C SER A 147 10.70 4.60 -37.72
N CYS A 148 10.11 3.53 -37.19
CA CYS A 148 9.90 2.31 -37.96
C CYS A 148 8.46 1.81 -37.81
N ASN A 149 7.98 1.02 -38.77
CA ASN A 149 6.73 0.31 -38.68
C ASN A 149 7.00 -1.19 -38.68
N ILE A 150 6.58 -1.87 -37.62
CA ILE A 150 6.73 -3.31 -37.42
C ILE A 150 5.38 -3.97 -37.71
N TYR A 151 5.33 -4.87 -38.69
CA TYR A 151 4.16 -5.68 -39.02
C TYR A 151 4.35 -7.06 -38.41
N TYR A 152 3.32 -7.57 -37.74
CA TYR A 152 3.45 -8.83 -37.02
C TYR A 152 2.10 -9.52 -36.83
N HIS A 153 2.17 -10.79 -36.49
CA HIS A 153 1.01 -11.59 -36.09
C HIS A 153 1.44 -12.74 -35.18
N GLY A 154 0.49 -13.37 -34.52
CA GLY A 154 0.75 -14.57 -33.74
C GLY A 154 -0.24 -14.86 -32.63
N VAL A 155 0.06 -15.90 -31.88
CA VAL A 155 -0.64 -16.22 -30.62
C VAL A 155 0.17 -15.66 -29.47
N PRO A 156 -0.32 -14.62 -28.77
CA PRO A 156 0.41 -14.02 -27.66
C PRO A 156 0.76 -15.03 -26.57
N GLU A 157 1.91 -14.89 -25.94
CA GLU A 157 2.25 -15.63 -24.74
C GLU A 157 1.40 -15.18 -23.55
N SER A 158 1.49 -15.92 -22.45
CA SER A 158 0.83 -15.60 -21.21
C SER A 158 1.87 -15.58 -20.11
N SER A 159 2.37 -14.39 -19.79
CA SER A 159 3.27 -14.19 -18.69
C SER A 159 2.67 -13.22 -17.64
N GLY A 160 3.36 -13.01 -16.54
CA GLY A 160 2.90 -12.08 -15.51
C GLY A 160 1.49 -12.39 -15.03
N PHE A 161 0.57 -11.47 -15.26
CA PHE A 161 -0.84 -11.61 -14.91
C PHE A 161 -1.73 -12.04 -16.07
N GLY A 162 -1.14 -12.58 -17.15
CA GLY A 162 -1.85 -13.14 -18.27
C GLY A 162 -1.58 -12.50 -19.63
N SER A 163 -1.02 -11.29 -19.65
CA SER A 163 -0.64 -10.47 -20.81
C SER A 163 -1.76 -10.23 -21.81
N PHE A 164 -2.26 -11.27 -22.48
CA PHE A 164 -3.36 -11.25 -23.42
C PHE A 164 -4.27 -12.45 -23.16
N VAL A 165 -5.48 -12.21 -22.69
CA VAL A 165 -6.43 -13.23 -22.25
C VAL A 165 -7.70 -13.18 -23.09
N THR A 166 -8.19 -14.36 -23.51
CA THR A 166 -9.52 -14.56 -24.07
C THR A 166 -10.31 -15.45 -23.14
N ASP A 167 -11.57 -15.09 -22.85
CA ASP A 167 -12.45 -15.78 -21.91
C ASP A 167 -13.92 -15.55 -22.30
N THR A 168 -14.82 -15.92 -21.41
CA THR A 168 -16.25 -15.65 -21.54
C THR A 168 -16.80 -14.99 -20.30
N THR A 169 -17.78 -14.10 -20.45
CA THR A 169 -18.53 -13.51 -19.33
C THR A 169 -19.35 -14.58 -18.59
N SER A 170 -19.94 -14.24 -17.45
CA SER A 170 -20.74 -15.17 -16.63
C SER A 170 -21.92 -15.81 -17.37
N ILE A 171 -22.41 -15.18 -18.44
CA ILE A 171 -23.47 -15.68 -19.30
C ILE A 171 -22.99 -16.25 -20.64
N GLY A 172 -21.66 -16.40 -20.80
CA GLY A 172 -21.05 -17.09 -21.96
C GLY A 172 -20.74 -16.19 -23.16
N ASN A 173 -20.80 -14.88 -23.06
CA ASN A 173 -20.38 -13.98 -24.15
C ASN A 173 -18.84 -13.93 -24.22
N PRO A 174 -18.24 -13.95 -25.42
CA PRO A 174 -16.81 -13.79 -25.58
C PRO A 174 -16.30 -12.46 -25.04
N CYS A 175 -15.17 -12.50 -24.35
CA CYS A 175 -14.46 -11.31 -23.89
C CYS A 175 -12.94 -11.52 -24.00
N MET A 176 -12.21 -10.43 -24.15
CA MET A 176 -10.76 -10.42 -24.07
C MET A 176 -10.25 -9.16 -23.40
N TRP A 177 -9.08 -9.25 -22.80
CA TRP A 177 -8.38 -8.11 -22.23
C TRP A 177 -6.88 -8.32 -22.25
N THR A 178 -6.14 -7.21 -22.11
CA THR A 178 -4.70 -7.24 -21.90
C THR A 178 -4.36 -6.78 -20.47
N LEU A 179 -3.30 -7.36 -19.90
CA LEU A 179 -2.75 -7.00 -18.59
C LEU A 179 -1.24 -7.23 -18.62
N SER A 180 -0.49 -6.17 -18.88
CA SER A 180 0.93 -6.25 -19.23
C SER A 180 1.90 -6.15 -18.05
N GLN A 181 1.42 -5.86 -16.84
CA GLN A 181 2.25 -5.73 -15.65
C GLN A 181 2.83 -7.09 -15.22
N PRO A 182 4.13 -7.20 -14.84
CA PRO A 182 5.16 -6.18 -14.99
C PRO A 182 5.91 -6.23 -16.34
N PHE A 183 5.97 -7.37 -17.03
CA PHE A 183 6.82 -7.61 -18.21
C PHE A 183 6.08 -8.18 -19.42
N GLY A 184 4.76 -8.12 -19.42
CA GLY A 184 3.90 -8.78 -20.40
C GLY A 184 3.54 -7.94 -21.62
N ALA A 185 4.00 -6.69 -21.76
CA ALA A 185 3.69 -5.88 -22.94
C ALA A 185 4.26 -6.52 -24.21
N LYS A 186 5.51 -6.98 -24.19
CA LYS A 186 6.17 -7.66 -25.31
C LYS A 186 5.48 -8.97 -25.74
N ASP A 187 4.66 -9.57 -24.89
CA ASP A 187 4.02 -10.84 -25.16
C ASP A 187 2.95 -10.73 -26.24
N TRP A 188 2.40 -9.53 -26.47
CA TRP A 188 1.33 -9.32 -27.42
C TRP A 188 1.55 -8.17 -28.42
N TRP A 189 2.59 -7.29 -28.21
CA TRP A 189 2.94 -6.27 -29.18
C TRP A 189 4.41 -5.82 -29.08
N PRO A 190 5.08 -5.46 -30.20
CA PRO A 190 6.43 -4.94 -30.18
C PRO A 190 6.49 -3.57 -29.50
N CYS A 191 7.33 -3.39 -28.46
CA CYS A 191 7.46 -2.16 -27.69
C CYS A 191 8.84 -2.03 -27.05
N LYS A 192 9.11 -0.93 -26.38
CA LYS A 192 10.23 -0.78 -25.45
C LYS A 192 9.73 -0.89 -24.03
N GLN A 193 9.94 -2.02 -23.38
CA GLN A 193 9.51 -2.30 -22.01
C GLN A 193 10.43 -1.64 -20.98
N SER A 194 10.27 -0.36 -20.73
CA SER A 194 11.03 0.38 -19.73
C SER A 194 10.06 1.20 -18.86
N LEU A 195 10.26 1.21 -17.55
CA LEU A 195 9.53 2.09 -16.63
C LEU A 195 9.99 3.54 -16.75
N SER A 196 11.24 3.74 -17.14
CA SER A 196 11.86 5.06 -17.28
C SER A 196 11.70 5.68 -18.67
N ASP A 197 11.14 4.94 -19.64
CA ASP A 197 10.87 5.43 -20.99
C ASP A 197 9.37 5.42 -21.26
N LYS A 198 8.71 6.51 -20.91
CA LYS A 198 7.29 6.72 -21.21
C LYS A 198 7.14 7.36 -22.58
N ALA A 199 6.37 6.73 -23.48
CA ALA A 199 6.02 7.39 -24.73
C ALA A 199 5.16 8.63 -24.46
N ASP A 200 5.50 9.78 -25.07
CA ASP A 200 4.78 11.06 -24.90
C ASP A 200 3.29 10.95 -25.27
N SER A 201 2.93 10.04 -26.17
CA SER A 201 1.56 9.83 -26.63
C SER A 201 1.41 8.52 -27.42
N ILE A 202 0.14 8.08 -27.59
CA ILE A 202 -0.20 6.88 -28.36
C ILE A 202 -1.54 7.03 -29.08
N ASP A 203 -1.64 6.51 -30.30
CA ASP A 203 -2.89 6.22 -31.01
C ASP A 203 -3.09 4.69 -31.08
N ILE A 204 -4.25 4.23 -30.64
CA ILE A 204 -4.64 2.82 -30.60
C ILE A 204 -5.85 2.62 -31.51
N ILE A 205 -5.66 1.92 -32.62
CA ILE A 205 -6.71 1.60 -33.59
C ILE A 205 -6.93 0.11 -33.51
N VAL A 206 -8.12 -0.29 -33.08
CA VAL A 206 -8.48 -1.70 -32.89
C VAL A 206 -9.65 -2.06 -33.78
N ARG A 207 -9.47 -3.13 -34.54
CA ARG A 207 -10.48 -3.74 -35.38
C ARG A 207 -11.02 -5.01 -34.73
N VAL A 208 -12.34 -5.09 -34.54
CA VAL A 208 -13.03 -6.19 -33.86
C VAL A 208 -14.28 -6.62 -34.64
N PRO A 209 -14.79 -7.85 -34.49
CA PRO A 209 -16.08 -8.24 -35.06
C PRO A 209 -17.23 -7.35 -34.56
N ILE A 210 -18.17 -7.05 -35.46
CA ILE A 210 -19.36 -6.24 -35.11
C ILE A 210 -20.13 -6.84 -33.93
N GLY A 211 -20.69 -5.99 -33.06
CA GLY A 211 -21.36 -6.40 -31.82
C GLY A 211 -20.46 -6.34 -30.61
N ASN A 212 -19.15 -6.16 -30.80
CA ASN A 212 -18.18 -5.91 -29.74
C ASN A 212 -17.80 -4.43 -29.70
N TYR A 213 -17.38 -3.97 -28.52
CA TYR A 213 -16.83 -2.63 -28.28
C TYR A 213 -15.45 -2.75 -27.66
N VAL A 214 -14.64 -1.74 -27.88
CA VAL A 214 -13.27 -1.66 -27.39
C VAL A 214 -13.20 -0.61 -26.29
N ALA A 215 -12.68 -0.99 -25.10
CA ALA A 215 -12.26 -0.06 -24.05
C ALA A 215 -10.74 0.08 -24.07
N SER A 216 -10.21 1.31 -23.95
CA SER A 216 -8.77 1.58 -23.98
C SER A 216 -8.40 2.92 -23.32
N ASN A 217 -7.12 3.25 -23.31
CA ASN A 217 -6.54 4.47 -22.78
C ASN A 217 -6.96 5.72 -23.60
N GLY A 218 -7.04 6.87 -22.95
CA GLY A 218 -7.30 8.15 -23.62
C GLY A 218 -8.75 8.37 -24.05
N LEU A 219 -8.96 9.13 -25.10
CA LEU A 219 -10.28 9.45 -25.66
C LEU A 219 -10.62 8.60 -26.88
N LEU A 220 -11.86 8.16 -26.98
CA LEU A 220 -12.40 7.55 -28.19
C LEU A 220 -12.61 8.66 -29.24
N ILE A 221 -11.86 8.59 -30.34
CA ILE A 221 -11.88 9.57 -31.41
C ILE A 221 -12.92 9.24 -32.47
N SER A 222 -13.00 7.97 -32.87
CA SER A 222 -14.02 7.47 -33.78
C SER A 222 -14.31 6.00 -33.53
N GLU A 223 -15.53 5.58 -33.90
CA GLU A 223 -15.98 4.21 -34.04
C GLU A 223 -16.66 4.07 -35.39
N ASP A 224 -16.07 3.38 -36.32
CA ASP A 224 -16.58 3.24 -37.67
C ASP A 224 -16.84 1.77 -37.97
N THR A 225 -17.98 1.47 -38.56
CA THR A 225 -18.26 0.13 -39.07
C THR A 225 -17.74 0.00 -40.51
N VAL A 226 -16.86 -0.96 -40.72
CA VAL A 226 -16.30 -1.29 -42.03
C VAL A 226 -16.58 -2.75 -42.32
N ASP A 227 -17.44 -3.03 -43.29
CA ASP A 227 -17.94 -4.37 -43.61
C ASP A 227 -18.58 -5.06 -42.39
N THR A 228 -17.97 -6.10 -41.86
CA THR A 228 -18.43 -6.90 -40.69
C THR A 228 -17.64 -6.60 -39.41
N GLU A 229 -16.89 -5.52 -39.38
CA GLU A 229 -16.02 -5.17 -38.30
C GLU A 229 -16.27 -3.75 -37.78
N LEU A 230 -16.06 -3.54 -36.51
CA LEU A 230 -15.97 -2.23 -35.86
C LEU A 230 -14.48 -1.82 -35.79
N VAL A 231 -14.18 -0.59 -36.18
CA VAL A 231 -12.85 0.00 -36.05
C VAL A 231 -12.94 1.14 -35.04
N ALA A 232 -12.36 0.92 -33.87
CA ALA A 232 -12.31 1.91 -32.79
C ALA A 232 -10.94 2.60 -32.78
N HIS A 233 -10.92 3.92 -32.80
CA HIS A 233 -9.71 4.73 -32.71
C HIS A 233 -9.68 5.47 -31.38
N TRP A 234 -8.76 5.07 -30.50
CA TRP A 234 -8.45 5.72 -29.24
C TRP A 234 -7.17 6.55 -29.34
N ARG A 235 -7.13 7.64 -28.62
CA ARG A 235 -6.00 8.56 -28.61
C ARG A 235 -5.66 8.99 -27.21
N HIS A 236 -4.40 8.79 -26.80
CA HIS A 236 -3.90 9.23 -25.52
C HIS A 236 -2.73 10.20 -25.70
N ARG A 237 -2.78 11.36 -25.03
CA ARG A 237 -1.85 12.49 -25.21
C ARG A 237 -1.14 12.91 -23.93
N TYR A 238 -0.92 11.96 -23.03
CA TYR A 238 -0.05 12.09 -21.88
C TYR A 238 1.01 11.01 -21.91
N PRO A 239 2.20 11.27 -21.31
CA PRO A 239 3.21 10.23 -21.19
C PRO A 239 2.68 8.97 -20.50
N ILE A 240 2.99 7.81 -21.08
CA ILE A 240 2.45 6.52 -20.63
C ILE A 240 3.52 5.42 -20.67
N ALA A 241 3.64 4.67 -19.57
CA ALA A 241 4.47 3.47 -19.53
C ALA A 241 3.80 2.32 -20.30
N THR A 242 4.59 1.46 -20.92
CA THR A 242 4.06 0.39 -21.78
C THR A 242 3.18 -0.62 -21.06
N TYR A 243 3.42 -0.87 -19.76
CA TYR A 243 2.60 -1.80 -18.99
C TYR A 243 1.17 -1.27 -18.71
N LEU A 244 0.96 0.04 -18.85
CA LEU A 244 -0.34 0.71 -18.66
C LEU A 244 -1.18 0.80 -19.94
N ILE A 245 -0.60 0.42 -21.10
CA ILE A 245 -1.31 0.39 -22.37
C ILE A 245 -2.16 -0.87 -22.46
N ALA A 246 -3.45 -0.71 -22.71
CA ALA A 246 -4.37 -1.82 -22.65
C ALA A 246 -5.56 -1.71 -23.61
N ILE A 247 -6.09 -2.84 -23.98
CA ILE A 247 -7.36 -2.99 -24.67
C ILE A 247 -8.22 -4.06 -23.98
N ALA A 248 -9.52 -3.81 -23.87
CA ALA A 248 -10.51 -4.83 -23.51
C ALA A 248 -11.64 -4.81 -24.54
N VAL A 249 -12.10 -5.99 -24.93
CA VAL A 249 -13.10 -6.17 -25.97
C VAL A 249 -14.17 -7.16 -25.51
N SER A 250 -15.42 -6.74 -25.58
CA SER A 250 -16.61 -7.56 -25.34
C SER A 250 -17.84 -6.87 -25.93
N ASN A 251 -19.01 -7.47 -25.78
CA ASN A 251 -20.31 -6.87 -26.08
C ASN A 251 -20.76 -5.87 -25.02
N TYR A 252 -19.85 -5.02 -24.55
CA TYR A 252 -20.08 -4.08 -23.46
C TYR A 252 -21.33 -3.21 -23.62
N GLU A 253 -22.02 -2.95 -22.51
CA GLU A 253 -22.89 -1.80 -22.35
C GLU A 253 -22.11 -0.61 -21.77
N ARG A 254 -22.30 0.57 -22.33
CA ARG A 254 -21.52 1.76 -22.03
C ARG A 254 -22.39 2.84 -21.37
N TYR A 255 -21.81 3.53 -20.41
CA TYR A 255 -22.41 4.74 -19.83
C TYR A 255 -21.33 5.75 -19.47
N SER A 256 -21.68 7.01 -19.45
CA SER A 256 -20.76 8.09 -19.13
C SER A 256 -21.48 9.28 -18.52
N GLU A 257 -20.72 10.03 -17.75
CA GLU A 257 -21.18 11.29 -17.16
C GLU A 257 -20.06 12.33 -17.14
N MET A 258 -20.43 13.59 -16.92
CA MET A 258 -19.49 14.68 -16.73
C MET A 258 -19.43 15.05 -15.26
N LEU A 259 -18.31 14.74 -14.61
CA LEU A 259 -18.09 15.00 -13.20
C LEU A 259 -17.47 16.39 -13.00
N PRO A 260 -18.14 17.32 -12.28
CA PRO A 260 -17.53 18.60 -11.96
C PRO A 260 -16.42 18.47 -10.93
N LEU A 261 -15.24 18.98 -11.27
CA LEU A 261 -14.06 19.08 -10.42
C LEU A 261 -13.60 20.54 -10.30
N THR A 262 -12.61 20.81 -9.48
CA THR A 262 -12.11 22.17 -9.21
C THR A 262 -11.55 22.87 -10.46
N THR A 263 -10.99 22.11 -11.39
CA THR A 263 -10.34 22.64 -12.61
C THR A 263 -11.17 22.49 -13.89
N GLY A 264 -12.38 21.94 -13.81
CA GLY A 264 -13.27 21.73 -14.95
C GLY A 264 -14.15 20.49 -14.80
N ASN A 265 -14.72 20.02 -15.90
CA ASN A 265 -15.52 18.80 -15.92
C ASN A 265 -14.70 17.63 -16.47
N LEU A 266 -14.64 16.54 -15.73
CA LEU A 266 -14.00 15.29 -16.14
C LEU A 266 -15.04 14.37 -16.77
N LEU A 267 -14.75 13.82 -17.94
CA LEU A 267 -15.52 12.71 -18.51
C LEU A 267 -15.21 11.43 -17.70
N VAL A 268 -16.25 10.83 -17.12
CA VAL A 268 -16.18 9.48 -16.51
C VAL A 268 -16.92 8.52 -17.42
N GLN A 269 -16.24 7.51 -17.95
CA GLN A 269 -16.76 6.59 -18.96
C GLN A 269 -16.54 5.14 -18.57
N ASN A 270 -17.61 4.35 -18.56
CA ASN A 270 -17.60 2.99 -18.07
C ASN A 270 -18.08 1.98 -19.13
N TYR A 271 -17.46 0.81 -19.13
CA TYR A 271 -17.74 -0.34 -19.97
C TYR A 271 -18.03 -1.55 -19.08
N ALA A 272 -19.29 -1.93 -18.95
CA ALA A 272 -19.71 -3.07 -18.12
C ALA A 272 -20.26 -4.18 -19.02
N TYR A 273 -20.16 -5.43 -18.55
CA TYR A 273 -20.88 -6.50 -19.18
C TYR A 273 -22.40 -6.27 -19.06
N PRO A 274 -23.20 -6.68 -20.05
CA PRO A 274 -24.64 -6.41 -20.04
C PRO A 274 -25.34 -6.90 -18.77
N GLU A 275 -24.94 -8.06 -18.26
CA GLU A 275 -25.50 -8.66 -17.07
C GLU A 275 -25.23 -7.88 -15.77
N ASP A 276 -24.13 -7.12 -15.71
CA ASP A 276 -23.70 -6.40 -14.52
C ASP A 276 -23.92 -4.87 -14.61
N ARG A 277 -24.40 -4.39 -15.75
CA ARG A 277 -24.55 -2.97 -16.09
C ARG A 277 -25.26 -2.14 -15.00
N GLY A 278 -26.33 -2.69 -14.44
CA GLY A 278 -27.14 -1.99 -13.42
C GLY A 278 -26.40 -1.78 -12.10
N ASP A 279 -25.69 -2.78 -11.64
CA ASP A 279 -24.91 -2.72 -10.40
C ASP A 279 -23.71 -1.77 -10.57
N TRP A 280 -23.05 -1.81 -11.71
CA TRP A 280 -21.94 -0.92 -12.04
C TRP A 280 -22.36 0.54 -12.06
N GLU A 281 -23.48 0.87 -12.70
CA GLU A 281 -23.99 2.25 -12.74
C GLU A 281 -24.35 2.75 -11.34
N TRP A 282 -24.96 1.89 -10.51
CA TRP A 282 -25.31 2.26 -9.14
C TRP A 282 -24.05 2.52 -8.27
N LEU A 283 -23.02 1.70 -8.39
CA LEU A 283 -21.78 1.83 -7.62
C LEU A 283 -20.88 3.00 -8.09
N SER A 284 -21.07 3.51 -9.31
CA SER A 284 -20.29 4.65 -9.86
C SER A 284 -20.35 5.91 -9.01
N PHE A 285 -21.38 6.05 -8.17
CA PHE A 285 -21.45 7.14 -7.18
C PHE A 285 -20.22 7.18 -6.26
N ASN A 286 -19.69 6.03 -5.84
CA ASN A 286 -18.48 5.94 -5.02
C ASN A 286 -17.24 6.42 -5.78
N THR A 287 -17.15 6.10 -7.08
CA THR A 287 -16.06 6.59 -7.94
C THR A 287 -16.04 8.12 -7.99
N ASN A 288 -17.18 8.73 -8.19
CA ASN A 288 -17.29 10.19 -8.26
C ASN A 288 -16.87 10.86 -6.94
N GLN A 289 -17.28 10.30 -5.81
CA GLN A 289 -16.86 10.78 -4.50
C GLN A 289 -15.34 10.65 -4.30
N ALA A 290 -14.76 9.52 -4.69
CA ALA A 290 -13.33 9.28 -4.56
C ALA A 290 -12.51 10.22 -5.45
N ILE A 291 -12.90 10.42 -6.71
CA ILE A 291 -12.23 11.37 -7.63
C ILE A 291 -12.25 12.79 -7.03
N GLN A 292 -13.43 13.27 -6.60
CA GLN A 292 -13.56 14.61 -6.01
C GLN A 292 -12.73 14.76 -4.74
N TYR A 293 -12.64 13.72 -3.93
CA TYR A 293 -11.86 13.73 -2.71
C TYR A 293 -10.36 13.78 -3.00
N TYR A 294 -9.84 12.91 -3.88
CA TYR A 294 -8.43 12.88 -4.22
C TYR A 294 -7.99 14.13 -5.00
N ASP A 295 -8.82 14.64 -5.91
CA ASP A 295 -8.61 15.93 -6.60
C ASP A 295 -8.43 17.08 -5.60
N SER A 296 -9.23 17.11 -4.54
CA SER A 296 -9.16 18.16 -3.51
C SER A 296 -8.01 17.98 -2.52
N LEU A 297 -7.61 16.74 -2.25
CA LEU A 297 -6.60 16.40 -1.24
C LEU A 297 -5.17 16.57 -1.78
N LEU A 298 -4.96 16.21 -3.05
CA LEU A 298 -3.66 16.15 -3.72
C LEU A 298 -3.45 17.34 -4.67
N ILE A 299 -3.33 17.03 -5.93
CA ILE A 299 -3.36 17.94 -7.07
C ILE A 299 -4.59 17.59 -7.91
N PRO A 300 -5.08 18.47 -8.81
CA PRO A 300 -6.13 18.13 -9.74
C PRO A 300 -5.85 16.82 -10.46
N TYR A 301 -6.93 16.11 -10.82
CA TYR A 301 -6.80 14.85 -11.56
C TYR A 301 -5.83 15.00 -12.74
N PRO A 302 -4.76 14.19 -12.84
CA PRO A 302 -3.64 14.49 -13.76
C PRO A 302 -4.04 14.49 -15.24
N PHE A 303 -5.05 13.71 -15.59
CA PHE A 303 -5.44 13.48 -16.99
C PHE A 303 -6.75 14.21 -17.36
N MET A 304 -6.97 15.40 -16.80
CA MET A 304 -8.20 16.21 -16.95
C MET A 304 -8.63 16.49 -18.40
N ARG A 305 -7.68 16.52 -19.36
CA ARG A 305 -8.01 16.77 -20.77
C ARG A 305 -8.55 15.54 -21.49
N GLU A 306 -8.62 14.40 -20.81
CA GLU A 306 -9.10 13.15 -21.36
C GLU A 306 -10.29 12.63 -20.54
N LYS A 307 -10.10 11.56 -19.79
CA LYS A 307 -11.17 10.93 -19.02
C LYS A 307 -10.63 10.17 -17.82
N TYR A 308 -11.53 9.68 -17.00
CA TYR A 308 -11.35 8.47 -16.18
C TYR A 308 -12.47 7.49 -16.49
N GLY A 309 -12.31 6.24 -16.14
CA GLY A 309 -13.39 5.26 -16.23
C GLY A 309 -12.92 3.84 -15.94
N HIS A 310 -13.84 2.92 -16.12
CA HIS A 310 -13.62 1.51 -15.85
C HIS A 310 -14.03 0.67 -17.04
N ALA A 311 -13.31 -0.44 -17.27
CA ALA A 311 -13.74 -1.52 -18.14
C ALA A 311 -13.79 -2.81 -17.33
N GLN A 312 -14.92 -3.51 -17.38
CA GLN A 312 -15.07 -4.81 -16.73
C GLN A 312 -14.26 -5.86 -17.47
N PHE A 313 -13.56 -6.71 -16.70
CA PHE A 313 -12.81 -7.83 -17.23
C PHE A 313 -12.93 -9.07 -16.33
N GLY A 314 -12.55 -10.23 -16.80
CA GLY A 314 -12.74 -11.51 -16.09
C GLY A 314 -11.63 -11.86 -15.10
N TRP A 315 -10.60 -10.99 -14.91
CA TRP A 315 -9.56 -11.22 -13.92
C TRP A 315 -10.04 -10.86 -12.51
N GLY A 316 -9.64 -11.62 -11.49
CA GLY A 316 -10.16 -11.50 -10.12
C GLY A 316 -9.58 -10.34 -9.30
N GLY A 317 -9.36 -9.18 -9.89
CA GLY A 317 -8.80 -7.99 -9.25
C GLY A 317 -9.03 -6.74 -10.06
N GLY A 318 -8.13 -5.76 -9.95
CA GLY A 318 -8.08 -4.56 -10.76
C GLY A 318 -6.73 -4.38 -11.44
N MET A 319 -6.69 -3.48 -12.41
CA MET A 319 -5.48 -3.03 -13.07
C MET A 319 -5.62 -1.55 -13.42
N GLU A 320 -4.65 -0.79 -13.00
CA GLU A 320 -4.63 0.67 -13.03
C GLU A 320 -4.38 1.29 -14.42
N HIS A 321 -4.74 0.65 -15.50
CA HIS A 321 -4.46 1.19 -16.85
C HIS A 321 -4.78 2.68 -16.94
N GLN A 322 -3.84 3.46 -17.46
CA GLN A 322 -3.91 4.92 -17.42
C GLN A 322 -5.19 5.45 -18.08
N THR A 323 -5.98 6.21 -17.33
CA THR A 323 -7.30 6.77 -17.70
C THR A 323 -8.46 5.76 -17.85
N MET A 324 -8.21 4.45 -17.74
CA MET A 324 -9.24 3.41 -17.87
C MET A 324 -8.83 2.21 -17.03
N SER A 325 -9.18 2.17 -15.75
CA SER A 325 -8.87 1.01 -14.90
C SER A 325 -9.71 -0.21 -15.33
N PHE A 326 -9.07 -1.37 -15.48
CA PHE A 326 -9.79 -2.61 -15.75
C PHE A 326 -10.10 -3.30 -14.44
N MET A 327 -11.34 -3.76 -14.24
CA MET A 327 -11.82 -4.16 -12.92
C MET A 327 -12.75 -5.36 -13.00
N ALA A 328 -12.60 -6.30 -12.06
CA ALA A 328 -13.53 -7.42 -11.90
C ALA A 328 -14.88 -6.95 -11.35
N ASP A 329 -14.86 -5.98 -10.44
CA ASP A 329 -16.02 -5.32 -9.85
C ASP A 329 -15.69 -3.87 -9.53
N ILE A 330 -16.71 -3.07 -9.24
CA ILE A 330 -16.58 -1.65 -8.91
C ILE A 330 -16.84 -1.38 -7.41
N GLY A 331 -16.58 -2.37 -6.56
CA GLY A 331 -16.62 -2.23 -5.10
C GLY A 331 -15.68 -1.14 -4.60
N SER A 332 -16.09 -0.45 -3.54
CA SER A 332 -15.39 0.75 -3.04
C SER A 332 -13.90 0.54 -2.79
N TRP A 333 -13.53 -0.64 -2.34
CA TRP A 333 -12.14 -0.97 -2.07
C TRP A 333 -11.29 -1.01 -3.35
N LEU A 334 -11.67 -1.87 -4.30
CA LEU A 334 -10.94 -2.05 -5.55
C LEU A 334 -10.95 -0.74 -6.36
N MET A 335 -12.11 -0.12 -6.47
CA MET A 335 -12.28 1.14 -7.18
C MET A 335 -11.38 2.25 -6.62
N SER A 336 -11.30 2.42 -5.28
CA SER A 336 -10.49 3.48 -4.68
C SER A 336 -9.00 3.21 -4.80
N HIS A 337 -8.58 1.94 -4.81
CA HIS A 337 -7.22 1.50 -5.08
C HIS A 337 -6.80 1.86 -6.51
N GLU A 338 -7.51 1.33 -7.52
CA GLU A 338 -7.20 1.52 -8.93
C GLU A 338 -7.30 3.00 -9.37
N LEU A 339 -8.22 3.76 -8.78
CA LEU A 339 -8.30 5.19 -9.02
C LEU A 339 -7.08 5.95 -8.51
N SER A 340 -6.58 5.62 -7.31
CA SER A 340 -5.47 6.36 -6.71
C SER A 340 -4.16 6.19 -7.48
N HIS A 341 -4.01 5.08 -8.19
CA HIS A 341 -2.90 4.86 -9.10
C HIS A 341 -2.81 5.92 -10.20
N GLN A 342 -3.89 6.62 -10.54
CA GLN A 342 -3.82 7.68 -11.53
C GLN A 342 -2.85 8.82 -11.12
N TRP A 343 -2.63 9.02 -9.80
CA TRP A 343 -1.60 9.91 -9.27
C TRP A 343 -0.30 9.17 -8.96
N PHE A 344 -0.39 7.99 -8.30
CA PHE A 344 0.76 7.20 -7.82
C PHE A 344 0.87 5.88 -8.61
N GLY A 345 1.71 5.87 -9.62
CA GLY A 345 1.87 4.77 -10.58
C GLY A 345 1.73 5.22 -12.03
N ASN A 346 0.71 6.03 -12.34
CA ASN A 346 0.45 6.48 -13.70
C ASN A 346 1.03 7.86 -14.00
N TYR A 347 0.69 8.87 -13.19
CA TYR A 347 1.27 10.20 -13.34
C TYR A 347 2.76 10.20 -12.99
N ILE A 348 3.10 9.71 -11.82
CA ILE A 348 4.48 9.42 -11.44
C ILE A 348 4.62 7.92 -11.24
N THR A 349 5.39 7.25 -12.09
CA THR A 349 5.61 5.81 -12.06
C THR A 349 6.86 5.48 -11.25
N CYS A 350 6.93 4.34 -10.56
CA CYS A 350 8.19 3.89 -9.96
C CYS A 350 9.25 3.67 -11.04
N GLY A 351 10.47 4.20 -10.84
CA GLY A 351 11.58 4.08 -11.80
C GLY A 351 12.21 2.68 -11.86
N SER A 352 11.88 1.84 -10.89
CA SER A 352 12.32 0.45 -10.79
C SER A 352 11.26 -0.38 -10.07
N TRP A 353 11.13 -1.65 -10.42
CA TRP A 353 10.28 -2.59 -9.69
C TRP A 353 10.72 -2.80 -8.22
N ARG A 354 11.95 -2.42 -7.88
CA ARG A 354 12.39 -2.33 -6.48
C ARG A 354 11.54 -1.34 -5.69
N ASP A 355 11.13 -0.25 -6.33
CA ASP A 355 10.40 0.86 -5.75
C ASP A 355 8.88 0.78 -5.97
N ILE A 356 8.35 -0.40 -6.30
CA ILE A 356 6.92 -0.62 -6.60
C ILE A 356 5.98 -0.16 -5.47
N TRP A 357 6.46 -0.06 -4.25
CA TRP A 357 5.71 0.47 -3.12
C TRP A 357 5.23 1.92 -3.35
N LEU A 358 5.94 2.70 -4.19
CA LEU A 358 5.52 4.04 -4.59
C LEU A 358 4.20 4.03 -5.38
N ASN A 359 3.87 2.91 -6.00
CA ASN A 359 2.59 2.67 -6.64
C ASN A 359 1.63 2.00 -5.65
N GLU A 360 1.92 0.78 -5.24
CA GLU A 360 0.99 -0.13 -4.56
C GLU A 360 0.69 0.26 -3.11
N SER A 361 1.71 0.67 -2.34
CA SER A 361 1.48 1.10 -0.97
C SER A 361 0.68 2.39 -0.89
N PHE A 362 0.90 3.31 -1.85
CA PHE A 362 0.11 4.53 -1.95
C PHE A 362 -1.34 4.21 -2.31
N ALA A 363 -1.58 3.36 -3.30
CA ALA A 363 -2.92 2.94 -3.68
C ALA A 363 -3.66 2.27 -2.51
N THR A 364 -2.99 1.39 -1.79
CA THR A 364 -3.52 0.76 -0.58
C THR A 364 -3.81 1.79 0.51
N TYR A 365 -2.91 2.75 0.74
CA TYR A 365 -3.11 3.79 1.75
C TYR A 365 -4.27 4.73 1.41
N PHE A 366 -4.41 5.10 0.13
CA PHE A 366 -5.53 5.93 -0.34
C PHE A 366 -6.87 5.22 -0.26
N THR A 367 -6.90 3.90 -0.39
CA THR A 367 -8.08 3.09 -0.03
C THR A 367 -8.45 3.29 1.45
N GLY A 368 -7.46 3.26 2.35
CA GLY A 368 -7.66 3.59 3.76
C GLY A 368 -8.20 5.01 3.97
N LEU A 369 -7.68 6.00 3.25
CA LEU A 369 -8.15 7.40 3.31
C LEU A 369 -9.58 7.55 2.77
N PHE A 370 -9.97 6.77 1.75
CA PHE A 370 -11.36 6.71 1.31
C PHE A 370 -12.28 6.25 2.45
N TYR A 371 -11.90 5.22 3.19
CA TYR A 371 -12.66 4.78 4.37
C TYR A 371 -12.62 5.80 5.50
N GLU A 372 -11.48 6.46 5.76
CA GLU A 372 -11.39 7.54 6.74
C GLU A 372 -12.41 8.65 6.45
N ARG A 373 -12.65 8.96 5.17
CA ARG A 373 -13.51 10.04 4.72
C ARG A 373 -14.99 9.66 4.63
N PHE A 374 -15.30 8.45 4.17
CA PHE A 374 -16.66 8.07 3.75
C PHE A 374 -17.29 6.95 4.57
N SER A 375 -16.56 6.34 5.51
CA SER A 375 -17.04 5.20 6.31
C SER A 375 -16.76 5.42 7.80
N ASP A 376 -17.69 6.09 8.48
CA ASP A 376 -17.56 6.44 9.90
C ASP A 376 -17.09 5.26 10.77
N GLY A 377 -15.95 5.43 11.45
CA GLY A 377 -15.39 4.45 12.39
C GLY A 377 -14.75 3.21 11.75
N PHE A 378 -14.71 3.09 10.41
CA PHE A 378 -14.14 1.92 9.76
C PHE A 378 -12.61 2.02 9.57
N PHE A 379 -12.05 3.21 9.43
CA PHE A 379 -10.62 3.39 9.21
C PHE A 379 -9.72 2.74 10.30
N PRO A 380 -10.00 2.87 11.61
CA PRO A 380 -9.25 2.12 12.63
C PRO A 380 -9.33 0.60 12.47
N ILE A 381 -10.51 0.07 12.09
CA ILE A 381 -10.71 -1.36 11.83
C ILE A 381 -9.87 -1.80 10.62
N TRP A 382 -9.91 -1.03 9.53
CA TRP A 382 -9.12 -1.30 8.34
C TRP A 382 -7.60 -1.32 8.67
N LYS A 383 -7.11 -0.35 9.43
CA LYS A 383 -5.71 -0.32 9.88
C LYS A 383 -5.33 -1.54 10.74
N ASP A 384 -6.23 -1.97 11.62
CA ASP A 384 -6.00 -3.14 12.47
C ASP A 384 -5.90 -4.44 11.65
N LEU A 385 -6.76 -4.60 10.67
CA LEU A 385 -6.72 -5.71 9.72
C LEU A 385 -5.44 -5.72 8.88
N GLN A 386 -4.98 -4.54 8.40
CA GLN A 386 -3.69 -4.42 7.72
C GLN A 386 -2.54 -4.81 8.65
N ARG A 387 -2.54 -4.32 9.89
CA ARG A 387 -1.51 -4.65 10.89
C ARG A 387 -1.49 -6.15 11.23
N GLU A 388 -2.65 -6.77 11.43
CA GLU A 388 -2.74 -8.23 11.66
C GLU A 388 -2.18 -9.01 10.47
N TYR A 389 -2.52 -8.60 9.24
CA TYR A 389 -2.00 -9.23 8.03
C TYR A 389 -0.48 -9.06 7.90
N ILE A 390 0.07 -7.87 8.14
CA ILE A 390 1.52 -7.65 8.14
C ILE A 390 2.20 -8.55 9.17
N MET A 391 1.64 -8.65 10.38
CA MET A 391 2.21 -9.40 11.50
C MET A 391 1.92 -10.91 11.44
N SER A 392 1.21 -11.41 10.43
CA SER A 392 0.98 -12.85 10.23
C SER A 392 2.27 -13.62 9.96
N GLU A 393 3.32 -12.92 9.50
CA GLU A 393 4.66 -13.45 9.31
C GLU A 393 5.71 -12.50 9.93
N PRO A 394 6.81 -13.02 10.49
CA PRO A 394 7.74 -12.23 11.28
C PRO A 394 8.66 -11.33 10.45
N GLY A 395 8.98 -11.70 9.20
CA GLY A 395 10.01 -11.06 8.38
C GLY A 395 9.47 -10.27 7.19
N GLY A 396 10.39 -9.89 6.32
CA GLY A 396 10.14 -9.17 5.08
C GLY A 396 10.20 -7.65 5.22
N LYS A 397 10.61 -7.00 4.13
CA LYS A 397 10.77 -5.55 4.00
C LYS A 397 9.96 -5.01 2.82
N VAL A 398 9.79 -3.70 2.75
CA VAL A 398 8.96 -3.05 1.71
C VAL A 398 9.69 -2.98 0.37
N LEU A 399 10.97 -2.57 0.38
CA LEU A 399 11.78 -2.52 -0.85
C LEU A 399 12.08 -3.93 -1.37
N VAL A 400 11.85 -4.12 -2.67
CA VAL A 400 11.98 -5.43 -3.32
C VAL A 400 13.45 -5.69 -3.70
N ASP A 401 14.00 -6.82 -3.27
CA ASP A 401 15.35 -7.23 -3.68
C ASP A 401 15.35 -8.03 -4.99
N ASP A 402 14.42 -8.97 -5.13
CA ASP A 402 14.26 -9.77 -6.34
C ASP A 402 13.18 -9.18 -7.24
N THR A 403 13.57 -8.41 -8.23
CA THR A 403 12.68 -7.82 -9.22
C THR A 403 12.43 -8.72 -10.44
N THR A 404 12.81 -9.99 -10.38
CA THR A 404 12.67 -10.92 -11.50
C THR A 404 11.38 -11.73 -11.46
N THR A 405 10.73 -11.81 -10.32
CA THR A 405 9.50 -12.59 -10.13
C THR A 405 8.32 -11.71 -9.74
N VAL A 406 7.15 -12.07 -10.26
CA VAL A 406 5.88 -11.39 -9.96
C VAL A 406 5.56 -11.43 -8.46
N ASP A 407 5.73 -12.59 -7.82
CA ASP A 407 5.41 -12.79 -6.41
C ASP A 407 6.29 -11.94 -5.48
N SER A 408 7.54 -11.68 -5.86
CA SER A 408 8.44 -10.81 -5.11
C SER A 408 8.08 -9.34 -5.27
N ILE A 409 7.78 -8.91 -6.51
CA ILE A 409 7.42 -7.52 -6.81
C ILE A 409 6.07 -7.17 -6.15
N PHE A 410 5.05 -8.00 -6.34
CA PHE A 410 3.68 -7.75 -5.90
C PHE A 410 3.31 -8.56 -4.65
N ASN A 411 4.16 -8.48 -3.61
CA ASN A 411 3.88 -9.11 -2.33
C ASN A 411 2.85 -8.30 -1.53
N PRO A 412 1.57 -8.79 -1.35
CA PRO A 412 0.51 -7.97 -0.79
C PRO A 412 0.77 -7.56 0.66
N ARG A 413 1.46 -8.43 1.42
CA ARG A 413 1.80 -8.15 2.80
C ARG A 413 2.84 -7.06 2.94
N LEU A 414 3.79 -6.97 1.99
CA LEU A 414 4.95 -6.09 2.08
C LEU A 414 4.80 -4.84 1.22
N THR A 415 4.68 -4.99 -0.10
CA THR A 415 4.66 -3.85 -1.03
C THR A 415 3.33 -3.12 -1.07
N TYR A 416 2.27 -3.73 -0.52
CA TYR A 416 0.94 -3.11 -0.33
C TYR A 416 0.74 -2.71 1.14
N SER A 417 0.48 -3.69 2.02
CA SER A 417 0.02 -3.45 3.40
C SER A 417 1.10 -2.81 4.28
N LYS A 418 2.35 -3.36 4.30
CA LYS A 418 3.41 -2.80 5.16
C LYS A 418 3.79 -1.40 4.72
N GLY A 419 3.92 -1.15 3.41
CA GLY A 419 4.21 0.20 2.92
C GLY A 419 3.08 1.20 3.21
N ALA A 420 1.80 0.80 3.12
CA ALA A 420 0.67 1.64 3.52
C ALA A 420 0.71 1.98 5.03
N ALA A 421 1.09 1.02 5.88
CA ALA A 421 1.31 1.28 7.29
C ALA A 421 2.48 2.24 7.53
N VAL A 422 3.56 2.16 6.74
CA VAL A 422 4.68 3.13 6.79
C VAL A 422 4.21 4.54 6.46
N LEU A 423 3.36 4.71 5.44
CA LEU A 423 2.77 6.03 5.11
C LEU A 423 1.91 6.56 6.26
N GLN A 424 1.11 5.72 6.92
CA GLN A 424 0.36 6.12 8.11
C GLN A 424 1.26 6.53 9.26
N MET A 425 2.32 5.77 9.54
CA MET A 425 3.31 6.12 10.57
C MET A 425 4.04 7.43 10.25
N LEU A 426 4.40 7.65 8.98
CA LEU A 426 5.00 8.91 8.53
C LEU A 426 4.06 10.09 8.79
N ARG A 427 2.78 9.96 8.38
CA ARG A 427 1.74 10.97 8.63
C ARG A 427 1.64 11.31 10.12
N LYS A 428 1.71 10.32 11.02
CA LYS A 428 1.68 10.55 12.47
C LYS A 428 2.97 11.15 13.02
N THR A 429 4.09 10.88 12.38
CA THR A 429 5.40 11.41 12.80
C THR A 429 5.57 12.88 12.44
N ILE A 430 5.13 13.28 11.25
CA ILE A 430 5.34 14.67 10.77
C ILE A 430 4.08 15.54 10.86
N GLY A 431 2.92 14.95 11.10
CA GLY A 431 1.61 15.62 11.18
C GLY A 431 0.87 15.67 9.85
N ASP A 432 -0.47 15.72 9.93
CA ASP A 432 -1.38 15.63 8.79
C ASP A 432 -1.11 16.69 7.72
N GLU A 433 -1.03 17.95 8.11
CA GLU A 433 -0.83 19.09 7.19
C GLU A 433 0.49 18.97 6.42
N VAL A 434 1.57 18.67 7.13
CA VAL A 434 2.92 18.52 6.55
C VAL A 434 2.97 17.29 5.63
N PHE A 435 2.34 16.19 6.02
CA PHE A 435 2.28 14.98 5.21
C PHE A 435 1.62 15.23 3.85
N PHE A 436 0.42 15.82 3.84
CA PHE A 436 -0.28 16.08 2.59
C PHE A 436 0.38 17.17 1.75
N GLU A 437 1.05 18.16 2.38
CA GLU A 437 1.86 19.13 1.62
C GLU A 437 3.08 18.46 1.00
N GLY A 438 3.73 17.51 1.68
CA GLY A 438 4.80 16.70 1.11
C GLY A 438 4.34 15.89 -0.12
N LEU A 439 3.15 15.26 -0.06
CA LEU A 439 2.57 14.57 -1.21
C LEU A 439 2.31 15.53 -2.38
N ARG A 440 1.76 16.72 -2.09
CA ARG A 440 1.55 17.74 -3.13
C ARG A 440 2.86 18.27 -3.71
N SER A 441 3.89 18.43 -2.88
CA SER A 441 5.24 18.82 -3.33
C SER A 441 5.80 17.79 -4.30
N TYR A 442 5.73 16.50 -3.94
CA TYR A 442 6.16 15.39 -4.79
C TYR A 442 5.43 15.35 -6.14
N LEU A 443 4.09 15.46 -6.12
CA LEU A 443 3.28 15.42 -7.34
C LEU A 443 3.41 16.66 -8.23
N LYS A 444 3.84 17.80 -7.69
CA LYS A 444 4.06 19.06 -8.43
C LYS A 444 5.46 19.23 -8.99
N ASP A 445 6.39 18.37 -8.61
CA ASP A 445 7.76 18.46 -9.12
C ASP A 445 7.77 18.20 -10.63
N THR A 446 8.21 19.21 -11.38
CA THR A 446 8.21 19.17 -12.86
C THR A 446 9.19 18.17 -13.45
N SER A 447 10.16 17.71 -12.68
CA SER A 447 11.10 16.66 -13.09
C SER A 447 10.53 15.26 -12.93
N LEU A 448 9.53 15.09 -12.04
CA LEU A 448 8.87 13.83 -11.76
C LEU A 448 7.49 13.73 -12.44
N ALA A 449 6.85 14.86 -12.67
CA ALA A 449 5.51 14.95 -13.27
C ALA A 449 5.46 14.31 -14.65
N SER A 450 4.54 13.37 -14.85
CA SER A 450 4.41 12.55 -16.06
C SER A 450 5.67 11.73 -16.40
N CYS A 451 6.53 11.49 -15.42
CA CYS A 451 7.78 10.77 -15.52
C CYS A 451 7.84 9.63 -14.51
N PHE A 452 9.00 9.34 -13.98
CA PHE A 452 9.22 8.28 -12.98
C PHE A 452 9.96 8.83 -11.76
N ALA A 453 9.87 8.10 -10.65
CA ALA A 453 10.55 8.45 -9.40
C ALA A 453 11.10 7.20 -8.69
N TYR A 454 12.11 7.42 -7.87
CA TYR A 454 12.66 6.45 -6.93
C TYR A 454 12.24 6.80 -5.50
N THR A 455 12.44 5.88 -4.57
CA THR A 455 12.20 6.11 -3.14
C THR A 455 12.92 7.36 -2.62
N SER A 456 14.14 7.64 -3.10
CA SER A 456 14.92 8.83 -2.73
C SER A 456 14.23 10.16 -3.09
N ASP A 457 13.52 10.20 -4.21
CA ASP A 457 12.81 11.42 -4.63
C ASP A 457 11.64 11.71 -3.70
N PHE A 458 10.89 10.67 -3.32
CA PHE A 458 9.82 10.81 -2.34
C PHE A 458 10.34 11.26 -0.96
N ILE A 459 11.44 10.65 -0.47
CA ILE A 459 12.10 11.03 0.78
C ILE A 459 12.49 12.50 0.74
N TYR A 460 13.13 12.95 -0.34
CA TYR A 460 13.54 14.35 -0.51
C TYR A 460 12.37 15.33 -0.31
N HIS A 461 11.21 15.06 -0.92
CA HIS A 461 10.04 15.94 -0.77
C HIS A 461 9.49 15.95 0.65
N MET A 462 9.47 14.80 1.33
CA MET A 462 9.01 14.69 2.71
C MET A 462 9.96 15.41 3.69
N GLU A 463 11.26 15.28 3.51
CA GLU A 463 12.27 15.99 4.29
C GLU A 463 12.23 17.50 4.04
N PHE A 464 12.13 17.90 2.77
CA PHE A 464 12.05 19.31 2.39
C PHE A 464 10.87 20.02 3.03
N VAL A 465 9.67 19.43 2.98
CA VAL A 465 8.47 20.06 3.54
C VAL A 465 8.42 19.97 5.07
N SER A 466 8.85 18.86 5.65
CA SER A 466 8.85 18.69 7.11
C SER A 466 9.99 19.41 7.82
N ASN A 467 11.02 19.79 7.09
CA ASN A 467 12.30 20.29 7.64
C ASN A 467 12.87 19.33 8.70
N ARG A 468 12.78 18.04 8.47
CA ARG A 468 13.29 16.97 9.33
C ARG A 468 14.13 16.00 8.51
N ASP A 469 15.18 15.46 9.12
CA ASP A 469 15.87 14.27 8.59
C ASP A 469 15.00 13.04 8.85
N LEU A 470 14.57 12.38 7.79
CA LEU A 470 13.74 11.18 7.81
C LEU A 470 14.52 9.95 7.35
N THR A 471 15.83 10.07 7.11
CA THR A 471 16.70 8.98 6.64
C THR A 471 16.57 7.75 7.54
N GLN A 472 16.68 7.91 8.86
CA GLN A 472 16.53 6.80 9.81
C GLN A 472 15.14 6.18 9.76
N PHE A 473 14.08 7.00 9.64
CA PHE A 473 12.71 6.50 9.54
C PHE A 473 12.54 5.59 8.33
N PHE A 474 12.95 6.03 7.14
CA PHE A 474 12.77 5.25 5.92
C PHE A 474 13.66 4.03 5.85
N THR A 475 14.93 4.12 6.25
CA THR A 475 15.83 2.95 6.35
C THR A 475 15.23 1.88 7.26
N GLN A 476 14.76 2.28 8.41
CA GLN A 476 14.20 1.37 9.42
C GLN A 476 12.88 0.71 8.96
N TRP A 477 12.00 1.44 8.27
CA TRP A 477 10.67 0.92 7.93
C TRP A 477 10.55 0.36 6.51
N LEU A 478 11.39 0.79 5.57
CA LEU A 478 11.38 0.28 4.19
C LEU A 478 12.43 -0.80 3.93
N GLU A 479 13.64 -0.66 4.51
CA GLU A 479 14.78 -1.55 4.22
C GLU A 479 14.99 -2.62 5.28
N THR A 480 14.53 -2.39 6.51
CA THR A 480 14.68 -3.36 7.59
C THR A 480 13.50 -4.34 7.62
N GLU A 481 13.81 -5.61 7.88
CA GLU A 481 12.81 -6.66 7.99
C GLU A 481 12.03 -6.59 9.31
N GLY A 482 10.79 -7.11 9.29
CA GLY A 482 9.99 -7.33 10.48
C GLY A 482 9.44 -6.06 11.12
N TYR A 483 9.30 -6.11 12.45
CA TYR A 483 8.70 -5.06 13.28
C TYR A 483 9.15 -5.20 14.74
N PRO A 484 9.10 -4.10 15.55
CA PRO A 484 9.44 -4.11 16.95
C PRO A 484 8.34 -4.72 17.82
N ILE A 485 8.77 -5.38 18.90
CA ILE A 485 7.92 -5.92 19.97
C ILE A 485 8.33 -5.24 21.27
N LEU A 486 7.43 -4.43 21.83
CA LEU A 486 7.66 -3.72 23.10
C LEU A 486 7.03 -4.49 24.26
N ASN A 487 7.83 -4.79 25.29
CA ASN A 487 7.33 -5.23 26.57
C ASN A 487 7.41 -4.05 27.54
N ILE A 488 6.23 -3.56 27.97
CA ILE A 488 6.06 -2.37 28.82
C ILE A 488 5.65 -2.85 30.21
N GLU A 489 6.57 -2.78 31.15
CA GLU A 489 6.31 -3.02 32.56
C GLU A 489 6.06 -1.67 33.26
N TRP A 490 4.98 -1.56 34.03
CA TRP A 490 4.67 -0.31 34.70
C TRP A 490 4.24 -0.47 36.14
N ALA A 491 4.58 0.53 36.95
CA ALA A 491 4.10 0.66 38.30
C ALA A 491 3.94 2.15 38.64
N GLN A 492 2.92 2.50 39.42
CA GLN A 492 2.77 3.85 39.93
C GLN A 492 2.92 3.91 41.44
N LEU A 493 3.73 4.82 41.90
CA LEU A 493 3.90 5.14 43.30
C LEU A 493 3.57 6.61 43.55
N LYS A 494 2.46 6.90 44.22
CA LYS A 494 1.94 8.27 44.39
C LYS A 494 1.78 8.92 43.00
N ASN A 495 2.52 10.03 42.78
CA ASN A 495 2.45 10.81 41.54
C ASN A 495 3.44 10.29 40.46
N ASN A 496 4.33 9.35 40.77
CA ASN A 496 5.35 8.89 39.84
C ASN A 496 4.91 7.58 39.16
N LEU A 497 4.64 7.64 37.87
CA LEU A 497 4.51 6.47 37.01
C LEU A 497 5.88 6.08 36.48
N ASN A 498 6.26 4.85 36.76
CA ASN A 498 7.53 4.26 36.35
C ASN A 498 7.26 3.24 35.26
N LEU A 499 7.93 3.37 34.13
CA LEU A 499 7.85 2.47 32.99
C LEU A 499 9.23 1.87 32.72
N ARG A 500 9.30 0.58 32.53
CA ARG A 500 10.42 -0.09 31.90
C ARG A 500 9.96 -0.61 30.56
N ILE A 501 10.64 -0.23 29.50
CA ILE A 501 10.31 -0.64 28.13
C ILE A 501 11.49 -1.42 27.59
N THR A 502 11.27 -2.69 27.28
CA THR A 502 12.24 -3.51 26.57
C THR A 502 11.76 -3.78 25.15
N GLN A 503 12.65 -3.62 24.19
CA GLN A 503 12.38 -3.87 22.79
C GLN A 503 13.04 -5.17 22.33
N THR A 504 12.27 -6.05 21.74
CA THR A 504 12.71 -7.18 20.94
C THR A 504 12.12 -7.04 19.53
N HIS A 505 12.46 -7.94 18.63
CA HIS A 505 12.07 -7.86 17.23
C HIS A 505 11.42 -9.16 16.77
N SER A 506 10.57 -9.06 15.74
CA SER A 506 9.96 -10.23 15.12
C SER A 506 10.97 -11.11 14.39
N VAL A 507 12.12 -10.54 13.98
CA VAL A 507 13.24 -11.23 13.30
C VAL A 507 14.51 -11.04 14.12
N SER A 508 15.38 -12.04 14.16
CA SER A 508 16.68 -11.96 14.84
C SER A 508 17.69 -11.11 14.04
N GLY A 509 18.64 -10.49 14.74
CA GLY A 509 19.72 -9.73 14.10
C GLY A 509 19.41 -8.26 13.82
N ILE A 510 18.23 -7.79 14.20
CA ILE A 510 17.88 -6.36 14.14
C ILE A 510 18.33 -5.71 15.45
N GLU A 511 19.01 -4.56 15.38
CA GLU A 511 19.55 -3.91 16.56
C GLU A 511 18.48 -3.10 17.32
N LEU A 512 17.80 -2.18 16.65
CA LEU A 512 16.83 -1.30 17.29
C LEU A 512 15.92 -0.62 16.26
N PHE A 513 14.63 -0.51 16.58
CA PHE A 513 13.72 0.47 15.96
C PHE A 513 13.61 1.69 16.87
N SER A 514 13.87 2.88 16.33
CA SER A 514 13.79 4.14 17.07
C SER A 514 12.64 4.98 16.55
N PHE A 515 11.68 5.34 17.43
CA PHE A 515 10.46 6.06 17.06
C PHE A 515 9.77 6.67 18.28
N VAL A 516 8.87 7.60 18.03
CA VAL A 516 7.99 8.15 19.07
C VAL A 516 6.68 7.39 19.10
N TYR A 517 6.26 6.91 20.28
CA TYR A 517 5.15 5.99 20.45
C TYR A 517 4.12 6.48 21.46
N PRO A 518 2.80 6.46 21.15
CA PRO A 518 1.75 6.92 22.05
C PRO A 518 1.37 5.86 23.07
N ILE A 519 1.26 6.30 24.35
CA ILE A 519 0.60 5.54 25.40
C ILE A 519 -0.60 6.32 25.94
N SER A 520 -1.69 5.63 26.20
CA SER A 520 -2.91 6.14 26.80
C SER A 520 -2.99 5.71 28.25
N LEU A 521 -3.00 6.68 29.14
CA LEU A 521 -3.11 6.52 30.60
C LEU A 521 -4.56 6.74 31.01
N PHE A 522 -5.19 5.78 31.65
CA PHE A 522 -6.59 5.88 32.08
C PHE A 522 -6.68 6.14 33.59
N ASN A 523 -7.57 7.06 33.97
CA ASN A 523 -7.97 7.36 35.34
C ASN A 523 -9.48 7.54 35.38
N ASN A 524 -10.23 6.66 36.08
CA ASN A 524 -11.69 6.71 36.17
C ASN A 524 -12.39 6.98 34.83
N GLY A 525 -11.93 6.30 33.76
CA GLY A 525 -12.45 6.44 32.41
C GLY A 525 -11.95 7.66 31.62
N MET A 526 -11.25 8.58 32.25
CA MET A 526 -10.58 9.68 31.55
C MET A 526 -9.24 9.22 30.96
N GLU A 527 -8.97 9.64 29.74
CA GLU A 527 -7.77 9.29 28.99
C GLU A 527 -6.78 10.48 28.96
N THR A 528 -5.51 10.19 29.21
CA THR A 528 -4.40 11.13 28.96
C THR A 528 -3.37 10.45 28.08
N ILE A 529 -3.05 11.05 26.93
CA ILE A 529 -2.06 10.51 25.99
C ILE A 529 -0.69 11.12 26.30
N LYS A 530 0.32 10.26 26.35
CA LYS A 530 1.73 10.63 26.42
C LYS A 530 2.47 10.01 25.25
N TRP A 531 3.38 10.79 24.67
CA TRP A 531 4.26 10.33 23.61
C TRP A 531 5.63 10.01 24.19
N LEU A 532 6.11 8.82 23.97
CA LEU A 532 7.38 8.30 24.49
C LEU A 532 8.38 8.14 23.36
N GLU A 533 9.60 8.60 23.55
CA GLU A 533 10.70 8.29 22.65
C GLU A 533 11.22 6.88 22.96
N ILE A 534 11.17 6.00 21.97
CA ILE A 534 11.74 4.66 22.04
C ILE A 534 13.05 4.68 21.28
N ASN A 535 14.16 4.75 21.97
CA ASN A 535 15.52 4.93 21.41
C ASN A 535 16.57 4.01 22.05
N SER A 536 16.15 3.03 22.82
CA SER A 536 17.00 2.01 23.42
C SER A 536 16.25 0.67 23.50
N SER A 537 16.99 -0.41 23.41
CA SER A 537 16.45 -1.78 23.58
C SER A 537 15.99 -2.10 25.02
N ASP A 538 16.44 -1.33 26.00
CA ASP A 538 16.02 -1.39 27.40
C ASP A 538 16.11 0.01 27.97
N GLN A 539 14.97 0.64 28.26
CA GLN A 539 14.89 2.00 28.77
C GLN A 539 13.94 2.11 29.94
N TYR A 540 14.26 3.07 30.81
CA TYR A 540 13.46 3.42 31.96
C TYR A 540 12.93 4.84 31.81
N ILE A 541 11.61 5.03 32.01
CA ILE A 541 10.94 6.34 31.92
C ILE A 541 10.16 6.59 33.19
N GLU A 542 10.36 7.74 33.81
CA GLU A 542 9.57 8.22 34.94
C GLU A 542 8.72 9.40 34.52
N LEU A 543 7.41 9.32 34.79
CA LEU A 543 6.44 10.37 34.49
C LEU A 543 5.77 10.85 35.77
N GLU A 544 5.84 12.12 36.07
CA GLU A 544 5.09 12.71 37.18
C GLU A 544 3.64 12.97 36.71
N LEU A 545 2.67 12.40 37.42
CA LEU A 545 1.25 12.53 37.15
C LEU A 545 0.53 13.06 38.39
N PRO A 546 -0.41 14.04 38.25
CA PRO A 546 -1.19 14.56 39.37
C PRO A 546 -2.33 13.62 39.81
N PHE A 547 -2.43 12.41 39.20
CA PHE A 547 -3.50 11.43 39.42
C PHE A 547 -2.96 9.99 39.39
N SER A 548 -3.72 9.07 39.98
CA SER A 548 -3.43 7.62 39.86
C SER A 548 -4.03 7.09 38.57
N ILE A 549 -3.36 6.14 37.93
CA ILE A 549 -3.86 5.47 36.72
C ILE A 549 -4.44 4.09 37.06
N ASP A 550 -5.48 3.71 36.32
CA ASP A 550 -6.13 2.39 36.44
C ASP A 550 -5.51 1.40 35.45
N SER A 551 -5.13 1.89 34.27
CA SER A 551 -4.56 1.05 33.20
C SER A 551 -3.79 1.87 32.18
N ILE A 552 -2.95 1.17 31.43
CA ILE A 552 -2.25 1.69 30.25
C ILE A 552 -2.75 0.94 29.00
N LYS A 553 -2.99 1.65 27.93
CA LYS A 553 -3.14 1.11 26.57
C LYS A 553 -2.14 1.80 25.64
N THR A 554 -1.84 1.18 24.52
CA THR A 554 -0.92 1.74 23.53
C THR A 554 -1.63 1.85 22.20
N ASP A 555 -1.24 2.84 21.41
CA ASP A 555 -1.63 3.00 20.00
C ASP A 555 -3.11 2.63 19.72
N ARG A 556 -4.02 3.26 20.44
CA ARG A 556 -5.47 2.97 20.34
C ARG A 556 -6.06 3.19 18.95
N ASN A 557 -5.43 4.04 18.18
CA ASN A 557 -5.86 4.36 16.82
C ASN A 557 -5.24 3.44 15.77
N VAL A 558 -4.37 2.49 16.18
CA VAL A 558 -3.68 1.57 15.27
C VAL A 558 -2.86 2.33 14.21
N ASP A 559 -2.08 3.30 14.67
CA ASP A 559 -1.29 4.16 13.78
C ASP A 559 0.14 3.64 13.56
N PHE A 560 0.60 2.64 14.35
CA PHE A 560 1.97 2.14 14.34
C PHE A 560 2.06 0.62 14.15
N LEU A 561 3.07 0.19 13.43
CA LEU A 561 3.38 -1.23 13.21
C LEU A 561 4.24 -1.75 14.38
N VAL A 562 3.66 -1.83 15.57
CA VAL A 562 4.33 -2.22 16.81
C VAL A 562 3.46 -3.23 17.56
N LYS A 563 4.08 -4.35 17.98
CA LYS A 563 3.42 -5.29 18.89
C LYS A 563 3.76 -4.93 20.33
N THR A 564 2.77 -4.89 21.22
CA THR A 564 2.98 -4.52 22.61
C THR A 564 2.48 -5.59 23.58
N ILE A 565 3.22 -5.77 24.66
CA ILE A 565 2.85 -6.58 25.82
C ILE A 565 2.93 -5.63 27.03
N ILE A 566 1.81 -5.44 27.74
CA ILE A 566 1.74 -4.51 28.86
C ILE A 566 1.50 -5.28 30.15
N THR A 567 2.38 -5.09 31.13
CA THR A 567 2.31 -5.75 32.43
C THR A 567 2.32 -4.71 33.55
N GLN A 568 1.28 -4.72 34.38
CA GLN A 568 1.30 -3.96 35.62
C GLN A 568 2.08 -4.74 36.67
N ILE A 569 3.07 -4.09 37.28
CA ILE A 569 3.80 -4.66 38.39
C ILE A 569 3.16 -4.18 39.69
N ASN A 570 2.69 -5.12 40.51
CA ASN A 570 2.17 -4.79 41.83
C ASN A 570 3.32 -4.40 42.76
N VAL A 571 3.42 -3.14 43.11
CA VAL A 571 4.42 -2.62 44.01
C VAL A 571 3.94 -2.83 45.46
N ILE A 572 4.61 -3.71 46.17
CA ILE A 572 4.41 -3.86 47.62
C ILE A 572 5.59 -3.15 48.32
N GLY A 573 5.46 -1.83 48.55
CA GLY A 573 6.51 -1.05 49.18
C GLY A 573 6.62 0.38 48.65
N LYS A 574 7.47 1.18 49.25
CA LYS A 574 7.63 2.60 48.90
C LYS A 574 8.27 2.86 47.52
N ASN A 575 8.90 1.87 46.90
CA ASN A 575 9.82 2.07 45.78
C ASN A 575 9.83 0.82 44.88
N SER A 576 9.35 0.86 43.71
CA SER A 576 9.57 0.05 42.47
C SER A 576 10.05 -1.42 42.59
N LEU A 577 9.81 -2.07 43.71
CA LEU A 577 10.27 -3.44 43.98
C LEU A 577 9.10 -4.42 44.09
N LEU A 578 9.26 -5.61 43.54
CA LEU A 578 8.34 -6.75 43.63
C LEU A 578 9.07 -8.00 44.14
N ILE A 579 8.46 -8.68 45.08
CA ILE A 579 8.91 -10.04 45.52
C ILE A 579 7.79 -11.04 45.26
N TYR A 580 8.12 -12.14 44.62
CA TYR A 580 7.17 -13.23 44.40
C TYR A 580 7.85 -14.62 44.43
N PRO A 581 7.17 -15.67 44.92
CA PRO A 581 5.89 -15.60 45.60
C PRO A 581 6.00 -14.85 46.92
N ASN A 582 4.96 -14.09 47.27
CA ASN A 582 4.85 -13.44 48.57
C ASN A 582 3.39 -13.54 49.03
N PRO A 583 3.05 -14.41 50.00
CA PRO A 583 3.96 -15.19 50.83
C PRO A 583 4.75 -16.29 50.12
N GLY A 584 5.93 -16.62 50.66
CA GLY A 584 6.85 -17.67 50.20
C GLY A 584 7.70 -18.22 51.35
N ASN A 585 8.59 -19.20 51.11
CA ASN A 585 9.42 -19.75 52.19
C ASN A 585 10.90 -19.93 51.86
N SER A 586 11.33 -20.38 50.69
CA SER A 586 12.74 -20.62 50.41
C SER A 586 13.27 -20.06 49.12
N ASN A 587 12.44 -20.09 48.07
CA ASN A 587 12.82 -19.60 46.72
C ASN A 587 11.88 -18.49 46.29
N PHE A 588 12.41 -17.33 45.99
CA PHE A 588 11.64 -16.21 45.54
C PHE A 588 12.47 -15.29 44.63
N THR A 589 11.78 -14.46 43.91
CA THR A 589 12.37 -13.53 42.94
C THR A 589 12.09 -12.10 43.39
N LEU A 590 13.13 -11.29 43.46
CA LEU A 590 13.04 -9.84 43.58
C LEU A 590 13.14 -9.23 42.20
N LYS A 591 12.15 -8.47 41.80
CA LYS A 591 12.15 -7.71 40.56
C LYS A 591 12.11 -6.22 40.85
N SER A 592 12.90 -5.46 40.11
CA SER A 592 13.00 -4.00 40.25
C SER A 592 12.76 -3.34 38.91
N LEU A 593 12.18 -2.14 38.93
CA LEU A 593 12.13 -1.26 37.77
C LEU A 593 13.42 -0.47 37.52
N ARG A 594 14.36 -0.49 38.49
CA ARG A 594 15.72 0.08 38.43
C ARG A 594 16.76 -1.04 38.44
N LYS A 595 17.93 -0.80 37.85
CA LYS A 595 19.02 -1.77 37.88
C LYS A 595 19.48 -2.01 39.31
N LEU A 596 19.52 -3.28 39.68
CA LEU A 596 19.95 -3.72 40.98
C LEU A 596 21.48 -3.75 41.06
N GLU A 597 22.02 -3.39 42.18
CA GLU A 597 23.44 -3.61 42.50
C GLU A 597 23.64 -5.06 42.98
N SER A 598 24.57 -5.80 42.37
CA SER A 598 24.74 -7.25 42.64
C SER A 598 25.01 -7.62 44.09
N LYS A 599 25.53 -6.69 44.87
CA LYS A 599 25.79 -6.82 46.31
C LYS A 599 24.94 -5.88 47.16
N GLY A 600 24.00 -5.20 46.58
CA GLY A 600 23.20 -4.17 47.20
C GLY A 600 21.93 -4.65 47.90
N VAL A 601 21.66 -5.97 47.93
CA VAL A 601 20.45 -6.51 48.55
C VAL A 601 20.78 -7.20 49.86
N LYS A 602 20.10 -6.79 50.94
CA LYS A 602 20.19 -7.39 52.26
C LYS A 602 18.82 -7.79 52.76
N MET A 603 18.71 -8.85 53.48
CA MET A 603 17.47 -9.34 54.11
C MET A 603 17.61 -9.31 55.64
N PHE A 604 16.57 -8.81 56.33
CA PHE A 604 16.51 -8.76 57.76
C PHE A 604 15.23 -9.44 58.27
N ASN A 605 15.29 -10.12 59.39
CA ASN A 605 14.12 -10.62 60.10
C ASN A 605 13.41 -9.49 60.88
N CYS A 606 12.26 -9.79 61.50
CA CYS A 606 11.42 -8.81 62.20
C CYS A 606 12.08 -8.16 63.42
N ILE A 607 13.19 -8.73 63.94
CA ILE A 607 13.97 -8.16 65.03
C ILE A 607 15.28 -7.47 64.57
N GLY A 608 15.44 -7.31 63.24
CA GLY A 608 16.56 -6.60 62.64
C GLY A 608 17.85 -7.39 62.47
N GLN A 609 17.82 -8.71 62.61
CA GLN A 609 18.99 -9.55 62.34
C GLN A 609 19.11 -9.82 60.85
N GLU A 610 20.32 -9.71 60.30
CA GLU A 610 20.60 -9.99 58.90
C GLU A 610 20.52 -11.51 58.62
N VAL A 611 19.76 -11.86 57.59
CA VAL A 611 19.57 -13.26 57.17
C VAL A 611 20.37 -13.47 55.88
N GLN A 612 21.18 -14.55 55.89
CA GLN A 612 22.00 -14.88 54.72
C GLN A 612 21.17 -15.59 53.65
N PHE A 613 21.48 -15.33 52.40
CA PHE A 613 20.84 -15.96 51.25
C PHE A 613 21.80 -16.02 50.07
N ASN A 614 21.55 -16.94 49.16
CA ASN A 614 22.20 -16.97 47.86
C ASN A 614 21.35 -16.18 46.84
N SER A 615 22.02 -15.51 45.93
CA SER A 615 21.30 -14.75 44.90
C SER A 615 22.02 -14.78 43.54
N ILE A 616 21.23 -14.80 42.48
CA ILE A 616 21.69 -14.73 41.10
C ILE A 616 21.00 -13.55 40.44
N LEU A 617 21.81 -12.57 40.08
CA LEU A 617 21.31 -11.39 39.31
C LEU A 617 21.17 -11.79 37.85
N SER A 618 20.02 -11.46 37.25
CA SER A 618 19.78 -11.61 35.81
C SER A 618 20.77 -10.77 34.96
N GLN A 619 21.03 -11.18 33.75
CA GLN A 619 21.94 -10.46 32.85
C GLN A 619 21.49 -9.02 32.58
N ASP A 620 20.20 -8.77 32.61
CA ASP A 620 19.62 -7.43 32.42
C ASP A 620 19.78 -6.52 33.66
N GLY A 621 20.11 -7.11 34.81
CA GLY A 621 20.31 -6.37 36.06
C GLY A 621 19.03 -6.00 36.80
N PHE A 622 17.85 -6.40 36.38
CA PHE A 622 16.57 -5.99 36.98
C PHE A 622 15.88 -7.06 37.80
N THR A 623 16.39 -8.30 37.76
CA THR A 623 15.79 -9.43 38.44
C THR A 623 16.85 -10.17 39.26
N LEU A 624 16.58 -10.44 40.53
CA LEU A 624 17.40 -11.18 41.41
C LEU A 624 16.66 -12.43 41.88
N ALA A 625 17.12 -13.60 41.46
CA ALA A 625 16.66 -14.87 42.04
C ALA A 625 17.32 -15.06 43.41
N ILE A 626 16.54 -15.33 44.43
CA ILE A 626 16.96 -15.47 45.79
C ILE A 626 16.61 -16.87 46.29
N GLU A 627 17.60 -17.54 46.85
CA GLU A 627 17.47 -18.84 47.49
C GLU A 627 17.94 -18.76 48.94
N THR A 628 17.10 -19.20 49.87
CA THR A 628 17.41 -19.22 51.32
C THR A 628 17.23 -20.63 51.85
N GLU A 629 17.82 -20.91 53.03
CA GLU A 629 17.32 -21.98 53.86
C GLU A 629 15.85 -21.71 54.25
N LEU A 630 15.11 -22.75 54.64
CA LEU A 630 13.70 -22.60 55.03
C LEU A 630 13.56 -21.49 56.09
N LEU A 631 12.88 -20.43 55.72
CA LEU A 631 12.61 -19.30 56.61
C LEU A 631 11.56 -19.70 57.66
N SER A 632 11.74 -19.25 58.87
CA SER A 632 10.69 -19.35 59.90
C SER A 632 9.53 -18.43 59.56
N ASN A 633 8.31 -18.85 59.88
CA ASN A 633 7.11 -17.99 59.64
C ASN A 633 7.31 -16.62 60.27
N GLY A 634 7.15 -15.60 59.46
CA GLY A 634 7.34 -14.22 59.93
C GLY A 634 7.48 -13.20 58.84
N ILE A 635 7.81 -11.99 59.25
CA ILE A 635 8.00 -10.86 58.34
C ILE A 635 9.51 -10.61 58.16
N TYR A 636 9.91 -10.50 56.94
CA TYR A 636 11.27 -10.15 56.54
C TYR A 636 11.26 -8.81 55.76
N ILE A 637 12.36 -8.06 55.87
CA ILE A 637 12.53 -6.81 55.17
C ILE A 637 13.75 -6.90 54.28
N PHE A 638 13.59 -6.69 53.00
CA PHE A 638 14.69 -6.51 52.09
C PHE A 638 15.06 -5.03 52.00
N GLN A 639 16.36 -4.76 52.15
CA GLN A 639 16.98 -3.50 51.79
C GLN A 639 17.66 -3.68 50.44
N VAL A 640 17.35 -2.79 49.48
CA VAL A 640 17.83 -2.90 48.10
C VAL A 640 18.51 -1.61 47.71
N ASN A 641 19.76 -1.69 47.26
CA ASN A 641 20.45 -0.61 46.57
C ASN A 641 20.37 -0.82 45.08
N THR A 642 19.97 0.23 44.36
CA THR A 642 20.03 0.28 42.92
C THR A 642 21.33 0.97 42.47
N MET A 643 21.71 0.80 41.19
CA MET A 643 22.90 1.42 40.61
C MET A 643 22.87 2.95 40.67
N ASP A 644 21.69 3.54 40.84
CA ASP A 644 21.45 5.00 40.92
C ASP A 644 21.56 5.51 42.37
N GLU A 645 22.15 4.73 43.30
CA GLU A 645 22.29 5.03 44.73
C GLU A 645 20.95 5.28 45.46
N VAL A 646 19.85 4.73 44.96
CA VAL A 646 18.54 4.83 45.60
C VAL A 646 18.33 3.68 46.54
N TYR A 647 18.07 4.00 47.82
CA TYR A 647 17.82 3.03 48.89
C TYR A 647 16.33 2.65 48.91
N ASP A 648 16.05 1.33 48.79
CA ASP A 648 14.71 0.80 48.78
C ASP A 648 14.49 -0.29 49.82
N THR A 649 13.27 -0.40 50.33
CA THR A 649 12.90 -1.48 51.24
C THR A 649 11.59 -2.14 50.80
N ILE A 650 11.58 -3.48 50.80
CA ILE A 650 10.34 -4.24 50.54
C ILE A 650 10.10 -5.28 51.62
N ARG A 651 8.83 -5.46 51.97
CA ARG A 651 8.40 -6.45 52.98
C ARG A 651 8.07 -7.77 52.33
N PHE A 652 8.56 -8.84 52.92
CA PHE A 652 8.32 -10.22 52.53
C PHE A 652 7.67 -10.98 53.71
N ILE A 653 6.75 -11.89 53.45
CA ILE A 653 6.09 -12.75 54.43
C ILE A 653 6.52 -14.18 54.14
N ALA A 654 7.20 -14.83 55.11
CA ALA A 654 7.47 -16.23 55.09
C ALA A 654 6.33 -16.99 55.83
N ASN A 655 5.82 -18.04 55.21
CA ASN A 655 4.76 -18.91 55.74
C ASN A 655 5.31 -20.28 56.09
#